data_f9005a9189d1e6d45841058eefbff9af
#
_entry.id   f9005a9189d1e6d45841058eefbff9af
#
_cell.length_a   1.000
_cell.length_b   1.000
_cell.length_c   1.000
_cell.angle_alpha   90.00
_cell.angle_beta   90.00
_cell.angle_gamma   90.00
#
_symmetry.space_group_name_H-M   'P 1'
#
loop_
_entity.id
_entity.type
_entity.pdbx_description
1 polymer ?
#
loop_
_entity_poly.entity_id
_entity_poly.type
_entity_poly.pdbx_seq_one_letter_code
_entity_poly.pdbx_strand_id
1 'polypeptide(L)'
;MVVSSAFLSSLLLAPCLAIAQSSTTASPASSTTAFASQFTLPASVDEGAPLLPTVNDPTAPDAQVKCPGYSASSVRTSSSGLTARLTLAGTACNVFGTDVQDLDLRVEYQTNSRLHINIRPSHVTAQNESWYLLSTEYVPAPSQESGQTTTSDLTFSWANTPGSGFGFNVTRNSTGEVLFSTSGTKLVFENQFIELVTHQEENYNLYGLGEVIHGLRLGNNLTRTIYAADVGDPIDYNLYGSHPFYLQTRYFEVGDDNSTTLVTEQLDPSNATGNYTSSTHGVYFRNAHGMEVLMRPTNVTWRTLGGSIDLYFFSGPTQPDVTHQYLDVIGMPALQSYWGFGFHQCRWGYQNWSVTEDVVNNYERFGIPLEVIWNDIDYMNQYRDFDNDPIRFNYSAGTAFLQRLHDRGQHYIPIIDSAIYVPSPDNASDAYQTFNDGNETGSFLLNPDGSLYIGAVWPGFTVFPDWLTTAAHAWWKNEMVTWHQKLPFDGAWIDMNEVSSFCVGSCGSGNLSLNPVHPPFALPGEPGNVIYDYPEGFNLTNATEAASASSASQSQAEATVTASSTTASVLTSSSSTSYLRTTPTPSQRNVNHPPYVINNVQGDLAVHAVSPNATHHNGILEYDVHNIWGHQILQATYAALLAAIPGKRPFIIGRSTFPSSGTLAGHWGGDNSAKFYYMYFSIPQALSFSLFGIPMFGVDTCGFNGNSDEELCNRWMQLSALFPFYRNHNTLSANPQEAYVWSSVIDATKAAMNVRFQLLPYLYTLFYNAHTQGDTVMRALAWEFPNDPSLADADRQFVLGPSILVTPVLTQGATTVDGVFPGLVEGTDVYYDWYNQTPVSVPSTKNTTIAAPLGHLPVYIRGGAVLATQQMAMTTRAARNTSWSLIVAPGVDGTASGSLYLDDGESLAPNATKIVTFAAEMGSLNVTVHGNYTGLDLPLANITIMGVPRAPPDNLVRINGQPVANSTYNATSMTLFIGGLEPVLGGKIWSANWSLS
;
A
#
# COMPACT_ATOMS: atom_id res chain seq x y z
N MET A 1 -39.88 -31.60 2.69
CA MET A 1 -40.50 -30.80 3.76
C MET A 1 -39.40 -30.41 4.75
N VAL A 2 -38.73 -29.37 4.48
CA VAL A 2 -37.98 -28.55 5.50
C VAL A 2 -37.86 -27.17 4.89
N VAL A 3 -38.45 -26.22 5.56
CA VAL A 3 -38.42 -24.81 5.18
C VAL A 3 -37.11 -24.24 5.69
N SER A 4 -36.26 -23.80 4.83
CA SER A 4 -35.05 -23.03 5.15
C SER A 4 -35.39 -21.56 4.98
N SER A 5 -35.47 -20.85 6.09
CA SER A 5 -35.58 -19.40 6.10
C SER A 5 -34.18 -18.79 5.94
N ALA A 6 -33.89 -18.32 4.76
CA ALA A 6 -32.74 -17.45 4.51
C ALA A 6 -33.08 -16.05 5.00
N PHE A 7 -32.36 -15.57 5.98
CA PHE A 7 -32.33 -14.14 6.32
C PHE A 7 -31.40 -13.44 5.32
N LEU A 8 -31.98 -12.79 4.33
CA LEU A 8 -31.30 -11.76 3.56
C LEU A 8 -31.17 -10.51 4.44
N SER A 9 -29.96 -10.20 4.88
CA SER A 9 -29.66 -8.85 5.35
C SER A 9 -29.40 -7.99 4.11
N SER A 10 -30.44 -7.31 3.61
CA SER A 10 -30.28 -6.24 2.65
C SER A 10 -29.75 -5.02 3.39
N LEU A 11 -28.46 -4.75 3.29
CA LEU A 11 -27.93 -3.41 3.58
C LEU A 11 -28.36 -2.47 2.46
N LEU A 12 -29.45 -1.77 2.72
CA LEU A 12 -29.84 -0.59 1.96
C LEU A 12 -28.92 0.55 2.37
N LEU A 13 -28.25 1.18 1.42
CA LEU A 13 -27.85 2.58 1.51
C LEU A 13 -29.12 3.38 1.79
N ALA A 14 -29.38 3.66 3.07
CA ALA A 14 -30.45 4.57 3.43
C ALA A 14 -29.85 5.98 3.42
N PRO A 15 -30.42 6.91 2.65
CA PRO A 15 -30.21 8.32 2.93
C PRO A 15 -30.70 8.58 4.36
N CYS A 16 -30.00 9.43 5.11
CA CYS A 16 -30.43 9.90 6.44
C CYS A 16 -31.84 10.46 6.36
N LEU A 17 -32.85 9.62 6.60
CA LEU A 17 -34.24 10.06 6.73
C LEU A 17 -34.51 10.42 8.19
N ALA A 18 -34.66 11.70 8.44
CA ALA A 18 -35.20 12.19 9.69
C ALA A 18 -36.60 11.60 9.92
N ILE A 19 -36.73 10.70 10.89
CA ILE A 19 -38.04 10.19 11.33
C ILE A 19 -38.65 11.22 12.25
N ALA A 20 -39.62 11.95 11.74
CA ALA A 20 -40.54 12.75 12.56
C ALA A 20 -41.41 11.80 13.40
N GLN A 21 -41.22 11.76 14.71
CA GLN A 21 -42.12 11.06 15.62
C GLN A 21 -43.33 11.96 15.93
N SER A 22 -44.51 11.47 15.60
CA SER A 22 -45.76 12.05 16.03
C SER A 22 -45.98 11.81 17.55
N SER A 23 -46.26 12.87 18.26
CA SER A 23 -46.58 12.91 19.69
C SER A 23 -47.87 12.22 20.05
N THR A 24 -47.82 11.24 20.96
CA THR A 24 -48.98 10.89 21.81
C THR A 24 -48.61 11.15 23.27
N THR A 25 -49.50 11.87 23.93
CA THR A 25 -49.41 12.37 25.27
C THR A 25 -49.45 11.25 26.34
N ALA A 26 -48.50 11.28 27.28
CA ALA A 26 -48.62 10.67 28.58
C ALA A 26 -47.91 11.49 29.66
N SER A 27 -48.47 11.50 30.84
CA SER A 27 -48.28 12.33 32.03
C SER A 27 -46.87 12.32 32.68
N PRO A 28 -46.56 13.26 33.57
CA PRO A 28 -45.22 13.69 33.89
C PRO A 28 -44.56 12.82 34.96
N ALA A 29 -43.37 12.34 34.63
CA ALA A 29 -42.42 11.81 35.62
C ALA A 29 -41.16 12.71 35.56
N SER A 30 -40.71 13.08 36.75
CA SER A 30 -39.50 13.79 37.17
C SER A 30 -38.47 14.18 36.08
N SER A 31 -38.25 15.49 36.01
CA SER A 31 -37.25 16.13 35.17
C SER A 31 -35.83 15.81 35.62
N THR A 32 -35.23 14.78 35.03
CA THR A 32 -33.85 14.85 34.68
C THR A 32 -33.83 15.33 33.22
N THR A 33 -33.33 16.51 32.98
CA THR A 33 -33.05 17.02 31.64
C THR A 33 -32.01 16.12 31.00
N ALA A 34 -32.45 15.01 30.40
CA ALA A 34 -31.67 14.33 29.42
C ALA A 34 -31.52 15.35 28.26
N PHE A 35 -30.31 15.86 28.07
CA PHE A 35 -29.96 16.53 26.84
C PHE A 35 -30.12 15.49 25.74
N ALA A 36 -31.25 15.54 25.04
CA ALA A 36 -31.42 14.79 23.84
C ALA A 36 -30.34 15.30 22.88
N SER A 37 -29.27 14.53 22.69
CA SER A 37 -28.29 14.80 21.69
C SER A 37 -28.99 14.74 20.32
N GLN A 38 -29.38 15.87 19.78
CA GLN A 38 -29.76 15.97 18.39
C GLN A 38 -28.49 16.19 17.58
N PHE A 39 -27.56 15.27 17.63
CA PHE A 39 -26.57 15.18 16.60
C PHE A 39 -27.24 14.58 15.37
N THR A 40 -27.74 15.43 14.52
CA THR A 40 -28.03 15.11 13.14
C THR A 40 -26.82 15.60 12.36
N LEU A 41 -26.10 14.68 11.72
CA LEU A 41 -25.31 15.08 10.57
C LEU A 41 -26.18 15.98 9.72
N PRO A 42 -25.78 17.22 9.36
CA PRO A 42 -26.59 18.04 8.48
C PRO A 42 -26.91 17.17 7.28
N ALA A 43 -28.19 17.10 6.89
CA ALA A 43 -28.54 16.57 5.60
C ALA A 43 -27.63 17.30 4.60
N SER A 44 -26.77 16.58 3.90
CA SER A 44 -25.82 17.19 3.00
C SER A 44 -26.63 17.96 1.97
N VAL A 45 -26.44 19.25 1.97
CA VAL A 45 -27.11 20.12 0.99
C VAL A 45 -26.59 19.81 -0.41
N ASP A 46 -25.51 19.07 -0.48
CA ASP A 46 -24.76 18.69 -1.65
C ASP A 46 -24.90 17.19 -1.99
N GLU A 47 -25.63 16.39 -1.19
CA GLU A 47 -26.20 15.11 -1.62
C GLU A 47 -27.33 15.33 -2.65
N GLY A 48 -27.12 16.26 -3.56
CA GLY A 48 -27.86 16.32 -4.81
C GLY A 48 -27.64 15.04 -5.62
N ALA A 49 -28.28 14.92 -6.76
CA ALA A 49 -28.01 13.82 -7.69
C ALA A 49 -26.51 13.54 -7.79
N PRO A 50 -26.06 12.27 -7.76
CA PRO A 50 -24.66 11.94 -7.84
C PRO A 50 -23.99 12.74 -8.95
N LEU A 51 -22.86 13.40 -8.65
CA LEU A 51 -22.11 14.13 -9.65
C LEU A 51 -21.71 13.16 -10.76
N LEU A 52 -22.10 13.46 -11.99
CA LEU A 52 -21.64 12.68 -13.14
C LEU A 52 -20.17 13.02 -13.38
N PRO A 53 -19.24 12.05 -13.23
CA PRO A 53 -17.85 12.29 -13.55
C PRO A 53 -17.68 12.78 -14.98
N THR A 54 -16.83 13.80 -15.20
CA THR A 54 -16.66 14.42 -16.52
C THR A 54 -16.23 13.41 -17.58
N VAL A 55 -15.45 12.41 -17.21
CA VAL A 55 -15.03 11.32 -18.12
C VAL A 55 -16.22 10.47 -18.62
N ASN A 56 -17.31 10.43 -17.88
CA ASN A 56 -18.53 9.68 -18.19
C ASN A 56 -19.65 10.57 -18.79
N ASP A 57 -19.45 11.90 -18.85
CA ASP A 57 -20.41 12.83 -19.44
C ASP A 57 -20.20 12.95 -20.95
N PRO A 58 -21.10 12.40 -21.78
CA PRO A 58 -20.97 12.48 -23.23
C PRO A 58 -21.13 13.90 -23.77
N THR A 59 -21.58 14.85 -22.95
CA THR A 59 -21.74 16.26 -23.32
C THR A 59 -20.55 17.11 -22.89
N ALA A 60 -19.62 16.55 -22.12
CA ALA A 60 -18.42 17.25 -21.66
C ALA A 60 -17.58 17.72 -22.85
N PRO A 61 -17.06 18.94 -22.81
CA PRO A 61 -16.22 19.43 -23.88
C PRO A 61 -14.88 18.67 -23.91
N ASP A 62 -14.46 18.29 -25.12
CA ASP A 62 -13.12 17.72 -25.33
C ASP A 62 -12.08 18.83 -25.36
N ALA A 63 -11.19 18.87 -24.37
CA ALA A 63 -10.13 19.84 -24.23
C ALA A 63 -9.11 19.76 -25.38
N GLN A 64 -8.81 18.56 -25.90
CA GLN A 64 -7.93 18.39 -27.05
C GLN A 64 -8.50 19.01 -28.34
N VAL A 65 -9.81 19.07 -28.46
CA VAL A 65 -10.51 19.71 -29.59
C VAL A 65 -10.61 21.22 -29.40
N LYS A 66 -10.98 21.65 -28.20
CA LYS A 66 -11.35 23.06 -27.91
C LYS A 66 -10.15 23.97 -27.68
N CYS A 67 -9.11 23.48 -27.00
CA CYS A 67 -8.02 24.33 -26.53
C CYS A 67 -6.94 24.53 -27.62
N PRO A 68 -6.27 25.69 -27.61
CA PRO A 68 -5.28 26.01 -28.63
C PRO A 68 -3.91 25.33 -28.40
N GLY A 69 -3.63 24.83 -27.18
CA GLY A 69 -2.29 24.42 -26.78
C GLY A 69 -1.36 25.60 -26.51
N TYR A 70 -0.06 25.34 -26.45
CA TYR A 70 0.97 26.34 -26.16
C TYR A 70 2.03 26.37 -27.26
N SER A 71 2.76 27.48 -27.35
CA SER A 71 3.93 27.61 -28.23
C SER A 71 5.19 27.92 -27.41
N ALA A 72 6.24 27.15 -27.61
CA ALA A 72 7.53 27.37 -26.96
C ALA A 72 8.33 28.48 -27.64
N SER A 73 8.92 29.33 -26.81
CA SER A 73 9.78 30.44 -27.20
C SER A 73 10.90 30.66 -26.18
N SER A 74 11.82 31.60 -26.48
CA SER A 74 12.89 32.01 -25.55
C SER A 74 13.69 30.83 -24.98
N VAL A 75 13.94 29.82 -25.81
CA VAL A 75 14.62 28.59 -25.40
C VAL A 75 16.09 28.87 -25.11
N ARG A 76 16.53 28.40 -23.94
CA ARG A 76 17.94 28.45 -23.51
C ARG A 76 18.38 27.06 -23.11
N THR A 77 19.43 26.57 -23.67
CA THR A 77 20.05 25.28 -23.39
C THR A 77 21.33 25.45 -22.57
N SER A 78 21.58 24.46 -21.70
CA SER A 78 22.83 24.31 -20.95
C SER A 78 23.33 22.88 -21.06
N SER A 79 24.48 22.57 -20.47
CA SER A 79 24.97 21.18 -20.39
C SER A 79 24.12 20.30 -19.49
N SER A 80 23.33 20.88 -18.60
CA SER A 80 22.50 20.16 -17.62
C SER A 80 21.00 20.26 -17.89
N GLY A 81 20.56 20.93 -18.96
CA GLY A 81 19.11 21.02 -19.22
C GLY A 81 18.74 22.14 -20.21
N LEU A 82 17.45 22.49 -20.11
CA LEU A 82 16.81 23.48 -20.97
C LEU A 82 15.79 24.28 -20.17
N THR A 83 15.65 25.58 -20.49
CA THR A 83 14.51 26.39 -20.07
C THR A 83 13.84 27.02 -21.26
N ALA A 84 12.50 27.17 -21.21
CA ALA A 84 11.75 27.86 -22.27
C ALA A 84 10.52 28.56 -21.67
N ARG A 85 9.99 29.52 -22.43
CA ARG A 85 8.67 30.10 -22.19
C ARG A 85 7.65 29.39 -23.06
N LEU A 86 6.56 28.96 -22.47
CA LEU A 86 5.39 28.47 -23.18
C LEU A 86 4.28 29.52 -23.09
N THR A 87 3.78 29.99 -24.22
CA THR A 87 2.71 30.98 -24.31
C THR A 87 1.52 30.36 -25.00
N LEU A 88 0.30 30.62 -24.53
CA LEU A 88 -0.95 30.11 -25.10
C LEU A 88 -0.99 30.40 -26.61
N ALA A 89 -1.21 29.36 -27.43
CA ALA A 89 -1.03 29.43 -28.89
C ALA A 89 -2.24 30.04 -29.65
N GLY A 90 -3.30 30.46 -28.94
CA GLY A 90 -4.50 31.01 -29.51
C GLY A 90 -5.41 31.63 -28.50
N THR A 91 -6.71 31.72 -28.82
CA THR A 91 -7.74 32.22 -27.88
C THR A 91 -7.90 31.24 -26.76
N ALA A 92 -7.99 31.73 -25.52
CA ALA A 92 -8.24 30.92 -24.32
C ALA A 92 -9.51 30.07 -24.49
N CYS A 93 -9.44 28.81 -24.11
CA CYS A 93 -10.56 27.89 -24.20
C CYS A 93 -11.39 27.85 -22.90
N ASN A 94 -10.76 27.99 -21.74
CA ASN A 94 -11.40 27.98 -20.43
C ASN A 94 -12.42 26.85 -20.30
N VAL A 95 -12.02 25.62 -20.55
CA VAL A 95 -12.93 24.47 -20.66
C VAL A 95 -13.40 24.01 -19.28
N PHE A 96 -12.46 23.90 -18.33
CA PHE A 96 -12.70 23.47 -16.96
C PHE A 96 -12.03 24.39 -15.93
N GLY A 97 -11.66 25.59 -16.32
CA GLY A 97 -11.02 26.57 -15.46
C GLY A 97 -10.69 27.83 -16.23
N THR A 98 -9.63 28.49 -15.83
CA THR A 98 -9.10 29.67 -16.54
C THR A 98 -7.72 29.33 -17.11
N ASP A 99 -7.55 29.45 -18.41
CA ASP A 99 -6.27 29.24 -19.10
C ASP A 99 -5.16 30.11 -18.49
N VAL A 100 -4.04 29.52 -18.21
CA VAL A 100 -2.84 30.22 -17.78
C VAL A 100 -2.07 30.67 -19.03
N GLN A 101 -1.98 31.99 -19.25
CA GLN A 101 -1.44 32.55 -20.47
C GLN A 101 0.01 32.19 -20.74
N ASP A 102 0.83 32.15 -19.69
CA ASP A 102 2.27 31.98 -19.80
C ASP A 102 2.80 30.98 -18.77
N LEU A 103 3.57 29.99 -19.26
CA LEU A 103 4.21 28.96 -18.43
C LEU A 103 5.72 29.01 -18.60
N ASP A 104 6.44 28.62 -17.57
CA ASP A 104 7.87 28.34 -17.60
C ASP A 104 8.07 26.83 -17.70
N LEU A 105 8.80 26.38 -18.72
CA LEU A 105 9.30 25.03 -18.85
C LEU A 105 10.74 24.97 -18.33
N ARG A 106 11.02 24.00 -17.48
CA ARG A 106 12.35 23.61 -17.03
C ARG A 106 12.56 22.13 -17.26
N VAL A 107 13.66 21.79 -17.90
CA VAL A 107 14.11 20.41 -18.11
C VAL A 107 15.48 20.27 -17.47
N GLU A 108 15.65 19.28 -16.62
CA GLU A 108 16.87 19.02 -15.86
C GLU A 108 17.32 17.58 -16.02
N TYR A 109 18.55 17.40 -16.48
CA TYR A 109 19.23 16.12 -16.45
C TYR A 109 19.83 15.96 -15.05
N GLN A 110 19.14 15.25 -14.15
CA GLN A 110 19.55 15.16 -12.76
C GLN A 110 20.62 14.10 -12.54
N THR A 111 20.46 12.93 -13.17
CA THR A 111 21.46 11.86 -13.19
C THR A 111 21.61 11.31 -14.62
N ASN A 112 22.44 10.28 -14.80
CA ASN A 112 22.52 9.59 -16.10
C ASN A 112 21.22 8.86 -16.47
N SER A 113 20.40 8.50 -15.49
CA SER A 113 19.17 7.72 -15.68
C SER A 113 17.89 8.44 -15.25
N ARG A 114 17.99 9.69 -14.76
CA ARG A 114 16.83 10.47 -14.29
C ARG A 114 16.77 11.83 -14.99
N LEU A 115 15.61 12.08 -15.63
CA LEU A 115 15.26 13.36 -16.25
C LEU A 115 14.08 13.96 -15.50
N HIS A 116 14.15 15.26 -15.18
CA HIS A 116 13.08 16.02 -14.54
C HIS A 116 12.53 17.05 -15.49
N ILE A 117 11.20 17.13 -15.61
CA ILE A 117 10.49 18.11 -16.43
C ILE A 117 9.48 18.82 -15.56
N ASN A 118 9.62 20.14 -15.42
CA ASN A 118 8.69 20.97 -14.67
C ASN A 118 8.09 22.03 -15.61
N ILE A 119 6.74 22.08 -15.65
CA ILE A 119 5.97 23.11 -16.36
C ILE A 119 5.02 23.75 -15.35
N ARG A 120 5.17 25.05 -15.12
CA ARG A 120 4.42 25.80 -14.12
C ARG A 120 4.10 27.21 -14.63
N PRO A 121 3.09 27.91 -14.03
CA PRO A 121 2.83 29.32 -14.36
C PRO A 121 4.07 30.19 -14.14
N SER A 122 4.29 31.13 -15.03
CA SER A 122 5.42 32.08 -14.95
C SER A 122 5.25 33.11 -13.84
N HIS A 123 4.04 33.32 -13.38
CA HIS A 123 3.65 34.32 -12.38
C HIS A 123 3.08 33.65 -11.12
N VAL A 124 3.90 32.84 -10.46
CA VAL A 124 3.59 32.33 -9.14
C VAL A 124 3.91 33.42 -8.11
N THR A 125 2.94 33.70 -7.24
CA THR A 125 3.07 34.65 -6.11
C THR A 125 2.88 33.92 -4.79
N ALA A 126 3.22 34.53 -3.67
CA ALA A 126 2.99 33.93 -2.35
C ALA A 126 1.50 33.59 -2.07
N GLN A 127 0.56 34.26 -2.76
CA GLN A 127 -0.89 34.05 -2.61
C GLN A 127 -1.42 32.84 -3.39
N ASN A 128 -0.70 32.38 -4.42
CA ASN A 128 -1.13 31.27 -5.28
C ASN A 128 -0.05 30.17 -5.42
N GLU A 129 0.98 30.24 -4.61
CA GLU A 129 2.10 29.28 -4.70
C GLU A 129 1.61 27.85 -4.48
N SER A 130 0.77 27.62 -3.46
CA SER A 130 0.20 26.32 -3.15
C SER A 130 -0.70 25.74 -4.25
N TRP A 131 -1.27 26.60 -5.09
CA TRP A 131 -2.11 26.16 -6.21
C TRP A 131 -1.33 25.40 -7.27
N TYR A 132 -0.01 25.63 -7.34
CA TYR A 132 0.82 25.16 -8.41
C TYR A 132 2.07 24.39 -7.97
N LEU A 133 2.54 24.63 -6.74
CA LEU A 133 3.80 24.05 -6.29
C LEU A 133 3.60 23.19 -5.03
N LEU A 134 3.96 21.92 -5.14
CA LEU A 134 4.09 21.06 -3.97
C LEU A 134 5.44 21.34 -3.29
N SER A 135 5.40 21.84 -2.05
CA SER A 135 6.61 22.14 -1.29
C SER A 135 7.49 20.90 -1.07
N THR A 136 8.80 21.08 -1.16
CA THR A 136 9.78 20.05 -0.80
C THR A 136 9.90 19.84 0.72
N GLU A 137 9.33 20.73 1.51
CA GLU A 137 9.18 20.59 2.95
C GLU A 137 8.14 19.51 3.29
N TYR A 138 7.08 19.40 2.49
CA TYR A 138 6.00 18.44 2.73
C TYR A 138 6.28 17.07 2.09
N VAL A 139 6.77 17.08 0.87
CA VAL A 139 7.16 15.88 0.14
C VAL A 139 8.55 16.10 -0.47
N PRO A 140 9.56 15.35 -0.06
CA PRO A 140 10.91 15.51 -0.58
C PRO A 140 10.98 15.47 -2.10
N ALA A 141 11.90 16.23 -2.65
CA ALA A 141 12.33 16.14 -4.04
C ALA A 141 13.86 16.24 -4.09
N PRO A 142 14.53 15.58 -5.04
CA PRO A 142 15.97 15.64 -5.13
C PRO A 142 16.43 17.08 -5.33
N SER A 143 17.50 17.46 -4.63
CA SER A 143 18.23 18.67 -4.97
C SER A 143 18.83 18.51 -6.37
N GLN A 144 19.04 19.63 -7.08
CA GLN A 144 19.65 19.65 -8.40
C GLN A 144 21.00 18.93 -8.38
N GLU A 145 21.06 17.80 -9.09
CA GLU A 145 22.27 16.99 -9.22
C GLU A 145 23.06 17.40 -10.47
N SER A 146 24.26 16.89 -10.64
CA SER A 146 25.19 17.30 -11.70
C SER A 146 25.09 16.50 -13.00
N GLY A 147 23.89 15.97 -13.32
CA GLY A 147 23.65 15.26 -14.59
C GLY A 147 23.90 16.17 -15.81
N GLN A 148 24.32 15.54 -16.90
CA GLN A 148 24.63 16.27 -18.15
C GLN A 148 23.94 15.62 -19.35
N THR A 149 23.57 16.45 -20.32
CA THR A 149 22.95 16.01 -21.58
C THR A 149 23.81 14.99 -22.34
N THR A 150 25.13 15.04 -22.17
CA THR A 150 26.09 14.19 -22.92
C THR A 150 26.30 12.82 -22.26
N THR A 151 25.94 12.64 -20.97
CA THR A 151 26.12 11.39 -20.21
C THR A 151 24.81 10.73 -19.88
N SER A 152 23.70 11.44 -20.02
CA SER A 152 22.38 10.89 -19.73
C SER A 152 21.94 9.85 -20.75
N ASP A 153 21.31 8.76 -20.28
CA ASP A 153 20.63 7.80 -21.14
C ASP A 153 19.27 8.30 -21.64
N LEU A 154 18.83 9.47 -21.15
CA LEU A 154 17.58 10.10 -21.59
C LEU A 154 17.88 11.36 -22.39
N THR A 155 17.11 11.59 -23.46
CA THR A 155 17.12 12.83 -24.23
C THR A 155 15.73 13.43 -24.28
N PHE A 156 15.65 14.71 -23.94
CA PHE A 156 14.47 15.55 -24.16
C PHE A 156 14.56 16.21 -25.53
N SER A 157 13.52 16.03 -26.34
CA SER A 157 13.34 16.75 -27.60
C SER A 157 11.96 17.38 -27.67
N TRP A 158 11.80 18.48 -28.40
CA TRP A 158 10.55 19.21 -28.48
C TRP A 158 10.33 19.85 -29.83
N ALA A 159 9.09 20.16 -30.16
CA ALA A 159 8.74 20.93 -31.37
C ALA A 159 7.45 21.74 -31.12
N ASN A 160 7.33 22.84 -31.86
CA ASN A 160 6.04 23.49 -32.09
C ASN A 160 5.43 22.94 -33.38
N THR A 161 4.39 22.18 -33.30
CA THR A 161 3.71 21.54 -34.43
C THR A 161 2.48 22.36 -34.84
N PRO A 162 2.28 22.66 -36.14
CA PRO A 162 1.10 23.35 -36.61
C PRO A 162 -0.18 22.62 -36.18
N GLY A 163 -1.09 23.33 -35.50
CA GLY A 163 -2.38 22.80 -35.03
C GLY A 163 -2.39 22.16 -33.63
N SER A 164 -1.27 21.63 -33.13
CA SER A 164 -1.14 21.11 -31.78
C SER A 164 -0.23 21.94 -30.86
N GLY A 165 0.63 22.77 -31.41
CA GLY A 165 1.54 23.59 -30.62
C GLY A 165 2.77 22.84 -30.10
N PHE A 166 3.17 23.18 -28.87
CA PHE A 166 4.29 22.58 -28.16
C PHE A 166 4.00 21.12 -27.81
N GLY A 167 4.88 20.23 -28.24
CA GLY A 167 4.93 18.83 -27.83
C GLY A 167 6.38 18.42 -27.56
N PHE A 168 6.59 17.38 -26.77
CA PHE A 168 7.91 16.88 -26.45
C PHE A 168 7.97 15.35 -26.46
N ASN A 169 9.19 14.84 -26.59
CA ASN A 169 9.50 13.42 -26.46
C ASN A 169 10.62 13.24 -25.43
N VAL A 170 10.55 12.13 -24.69
CA VAL A 170 11.65 11.57 -23.92
C VAL A 170 12.09 10.28 -24.58
N THR A 171 13.37 10.22 -25.00
CA THR A 171 13.95 9.09 -25.72
C THR A 171 15.07 8.47 -24.90
N ARG A 172 15.14 7.14 -24.84
CA ARG A 172 16.29 6.42 -24.28
C ARG A 172 17.42 6.36 -25.31
N ASN A 173 18.59 6.88 -24.97
CA ASN A 173 19.71 7.01 -25.89
C ASN A 173 20.35 5.67 -26.25
N SER A 174 20.43 4.75 -25.28
CA SER A 174 21.04 3.44 -25.47
C SER A 174 20.31 2.55 -26.49
N THR A 175 19.00 2.75 -26.67
CA THR A 175 18.18 1.96 -27.60
C THR A 175 17.55 2.77 -28.73
N GLY A 176 17.48 4.09 -28.61
CA GLY A 176 16.72 4.97 -29.49
C GLY A 176 15.21 4.94 -29.31
N GLU A 177 14.73 4.28 -28.27
CA GLU A 177 13.32 4.07 -27.96
C GLU A 177 12.67 5.35 -27.42
N VAL A 178 11.53 5.75 -28.00
CA VAL A 178 10.72 6.86 -27.47
C VAL A 178 9.88 6.34 -26.29
N LEU A 179 10.23 6.76 -25.08
CA LEU A 179 9.57 6.32 -23.85
C LEU A 179 8.27 7.07 -23.58
N PHE A 180 8.24 8.36 -23.93
CA PHE A 180 7.11 9.23 -23.69
C PHE A 180 7.01 10.26 -24.82
N SER A 181 5.81 10.46 -25.37
CA SER A 181 5.60 11.39 -26.49
C SER A 181 4.27 12.12 -26.36
N THR A 182 4.34 13.45 -26.35
CA THR A 182 3.17 14.33 -26.46
C THR A 182 3.05 14.99 -27.85
N SER A 183 3.80 14.50 -28.82
CA SER A 183 3.85 15.05 -30.17
C SER A 183 2.48 14.91 -30.86
N GLY A 184 1.91 16.02 -31.37
CA GLY A 184 0.60 16.02 -32.01
C GLY A 184 -0.60 16.15 -31.07
N THR A 185 -0.39 16.09 -29.74
CA THR A 185 -1.42 16.41 -28.74
C THR A 185 -1.25 17.85 -28.24
N LYS A 186 -2.24 18.36 -27.54
CA LYS A 186 -2.21 19.71 -26.98
C LYS A 186 -1.96 19.65 -25.48
N LEU A 187 -1.02 20.44 -25.01
CA LEU A 187 -0.92 20.75 -23.60
C LEU A 187 -2.09 21.67 -23.23
N VAL A 188 -2.89 21.29 -22.24
CA VAL A 188 -3.92 22.13 -21.64
C VAL A 188 -3.49 22.47 -20.22
N PHE A 189 -3.50 23.76 -19.89
CA PHE A 189 -3.09 24.21 -18.55
C PHE A 189 -4.01 25.35 -18.08
N GLU A 190 -4.98 24.99 -17.26
CA GLU A 190 -5.91 25.90 -16.61
C GLU A 190 -5.66 25.91 -15.10
N ASN A 191 -6.18 26.88 -14.38
CA ASN A 191 -5.93 27.01 -12.93
C ASN A 191 -6.56 25.89 -12.07
N GLN A 192 -7.52 25.13 -12.62
CA GLN A 192 -8.16 23.95 -11.98
C GLN A 192 -8.24 22.73 -12.90
N PHE A 193 -7.52 22.74 -14.00
CA PHE A 193 -7.47 21.60 -14.91
C PHE A 193 -6.19 21.61 -15.73
N ILE A 194 -5.45 20.51 -15.67
CA ILE A 194 -4.29 20.29 -16.50
C ILE A 194 -4.50 18.98 -17.24
N GLU A 195 -4.26 18.96 -18.55
CA GLU A 195 -4.30 17.73 -19.35
C GLU A 195 -3.02 17.55 -20.14
N LEU A 196 -2.45 16.36 -20.02
CA LEU A 196 -1.25 15.93 -20.75
C LEU A 196 -1.51 14.54 -21.35
N VAL A 197 -1.45 14.43 -22.67
CA VAL A 197 -1.69 13.19 -23.41
C VAL A 197 -0.39 12.64 -23.95
N THR A 198 -0.08 11.37 -23.66
CA THR A 198 1.07 10.65 -24.22
C THR A 198 0.63 9.48 -25.09
N HIS A 199 1.30 9.31 -26.24
CA HIS A 199 1.06 8.18 -27.12
C HIS A 199 1.58 6.87 -26.52
N GLN A 200 0.88 5.79 -26.82
CA GLN A 200 1.26 4.42 -26.46
C GLN A 200 1.08 3.49 -27.65
N GLU A 201 1.82 2.40 -27.66
CA GLU A 201 1.58 1.28 -28.55
C GLU A 201 0.37 0.46 -28.06
N GLU A 202 -0.25 -0.32 -28.96
CA GLU A 202 -1.33 -1.20 -28.52
C GLU A 202 -0.83 -2.26 -27.51
N ASN A 203 -1.69 -2.65 -26.58
CA ASN A 203 -1.41 -3.66 -25.53
C ASN A 203 -0.15 -3.40 -24.69
N TYR A 204 0.11 -2.15 -24.37
CA TYR A 204 1.22 -1.79 -23.47
C TYR A 204 1.08 -2.43 -22.07
N ASN A 205 2.21 -2.74 -21.44
CA ASN A 205 2.25 -3.32 -20.09
C ASN A 205 2.62 -2.23 -19.09
N LEU A 206 1.63 -1.77 -18.34
CA LEU A 206 1.74 -0.68 -17.37
C LEU A 206 1.35 -1.18 -15.99
N TYR A 207 2.12 -0.79 -14.97
CA TYR A 207 1.98 -1.22 -13.57
C TYR A 207 2.06 -0.01 -12.65
N GLY A 208 1.39 -0.06 -11.51
CA GLY A 208 1.39 1.04 -10.53
C GLY A 208 0.09 1.87 -10.55
N LEU A 209 0.17 3.18 -10.37
CA LEU A 209 -0.97 4.10 -10.30
C LEU A 209 -1.99 3.68 -9.22
N GLY A 210 -1.53 3.57 -7.97
CA GLY A 210 -2.39 3.21 -6.84
C GLY A 210 -2.86 4.41 -6.00
N GLU A 211 -3.60 4.15 -4.96
CA GLU A 211 -3.95 2.84 -4.45
C GLU A 211 -5.26 2.35 -5.07
N VAL A 212 -5.33 1.04 -5.32
CA VAL A 212 -6.49 0.45 -5.98
C VAL A 212 -6.49 -1.07 -5.81
N ILE A 213 -7.69 -1.68 -5.78
CA ILE A 213 -7.87 -3.11 -5.95
C ILE A 213 -8.04 -3.42 -7.43
N HIS A 214 -7.05 -4.06 -8.03
CA HIS A 214 -7.00 -4.43 -9.44
C HIS A 214 -5.96 -5.56 -9.64
N GLY A 215 -5.97 -6.21 -10.79
CA GLY A 215 -4.87 -7.06 -11.23
C GLY A 215 -3.56 -6.26 -11.37
N LEU A 216 -2.42 -6.93 -11.35
CA LEU A 216 -1.11 -6.27 -11.36
C LEU A 216 -0.88 -5.43 -12.63
N ARG A 217 -1.15 -6.00 -13.81
CA ARG A 217 -1.06 -5.32 -15.10
C ARG A 217 -2.31 -4.49 -15.34
N LEU A 218 -2.14 -3.19 -15.55
CA LEU A 218 -3.25 -2.29 -15.84
C LEU A 218 -3.74 -2.49 -17.28
N GLY A 219 -5.06 -2.52 -17.44
CA GLY A 219 -5.69 -2.60 -18.76
C GLY A 219 -5.54 -1.30 -19.57
N ASN A 220 -5.81 -1.38 -20.87
CA ASN A 220 -5.74 -0.25 -21.80
C ASN A 220 -7.11 0.41 -22.08
N ASN A 221 -8.10 0.16 -21.26
CA ASN A 221 -9.40 0.85 -21.29
C ASN A 221 -9.89 1.05 -19.85
N LEU A 222 -9.14 1.82 -19.09
CA LEU A 222 -9.34 2.02 -17.67
C LEU A 222 -9.16 3.50 -17.32
N THR A 223 -9.93 4.00 -16.38
CA THR A 223 -9.74 5.31 -15.76
C THR A 223 -9.31 5.09 -14.33
N ARG A 224 -8.13 5.58 -13.98
CA ARG A 224 -7.58 5.48 -12.64
C ARG A 224 -7.68 6.83 -11.96
N THR A 225 -8.51 6.93 -10.92
CA THR A 225 -8.60 8.12 -10.07
C THR A 225 -7.56 8.00 -8.95
N ILE A 226 -6.90 9.09 -8.62
CA ILE A 226 -5.94 9.22 -7.53
C ILE A 226 -6.43 10.37 -6.65
N TYR A 227 -7.14 10.02 -5.61
CA TYR A 227 -7.69 10.90 -4.58
C TYR A 227 -7.93 10.04 -3.34
N ALA A 228 -7.27 10.35 -2.24
CA ALA A 228 -7.36 9.57 -1.02
C ALA A 228 -8.80 9.55 -0.50
N ALA A 229 -9.34 8.36 -0.23
CA ALA A 229 -10.75 8.19 0.14
C ALA A 229 -10.93 7.11 1.20
N ASP A 230 -11.73 7.41 2.22
CA ASP A 230 -12.23 6.43 3.18
C ASP A 230 -13.36 5.61 2.57
N VAL A 231 -13.06 4.38 2.20
CA VAL A 231 -14.02 3.51 1.50
C VAL A 231 -13.67 2.04 1.71
N GLY A 232 -14.68 1.17 1.88
CA GLY A 232 -14.45 -0.27 1.96
C GLY A 232 -14.13 -0.86 0.59
N ASP A 233 -12.92 -1.09 0.32
CA ASP A 233 -12.25 -1.83 -0.78
C ASP A 233 -13.04 -2.09 -2.09
N PRO A 234 -13.64 -1.10 -2.77
CA PRO A 234 -14.27 -1.32 -4.07
C PRO A 234 -13.21 -1.61 -5.15
N ILE A 235 -13.53 -2.52 -6.07
CA ILE A 235 -12.66 -2.87 -7.18
C ILE A 235 -12.65 -1.74 -8.22
N ASP A 236 -11.47 -1.39 -8.75
CA ASP A 236 -11.24 -0.39 -9.80
C ASP A 236 -11.55 1.08 -9.44
N TYR A 237 -11.78 1.38 -8.18
CA TYR A 237 -11.92 2.73 -7.68
C TYR A 237 -10.70 3.18 -6.86
N ASN A 238 -10.58 4.49 -6.64
CA ASN A 238 -9.57 5.03 -5.74
C ASN A 238 -9.85 4.61 -4.29
N LEU A 239 -8.76 4.34 -3.57
CA LEU A 239 -8.76 3.92 -2.18
C LEU A 239 -8.02 4.96 -1.31
N TYR A 240 -7.49 4.49 -0.21
CA TYR A 240 -6.90 5.24 0.89
C TYR A 240 -5.65 6.04 0.52
N GLY A 241 -4.77 5.47 -0.31
CA GLY A 241 -3.47 6.05 -0.67
C GLY A 241 -3.43 6.64 -2.08
N SER A 242 -2.38 7.43 -2.34
CA SER A 242 -2.21 8.15 -3.60
C SER A 242 -0.79 7.99 -4.13
N HIS A 243 -0.60 7.20 -5.21
CA HIS A 243 0.70 6.87 -5.78
C HIS A 243 0.72 7.14 -7.29
N PRO A 244 0.97 8.39 -7.73
CA PRO A 244 1.00 8.78 -9.15
C PRO A 244 2.33 8.40 -9.82
N PHE A 245 2.67 7.13 -9.74
CA PHE A 245 3.85 6.53 -10.34
C PHE A 245 3.45 5.30 -11.15
N TYR A 246 3.96 5.20 -12.37
CA TYR A 246 3.87 3.98 -13.15
C TYR A 246 5.23 3.50 -13.66
N LEU A 247 5.28 2.20 -13.88
CA LEU A 247 6.33 1.50 -14.57
C LEU A 247 5.75 0.87 -15.84
N GLN A 248 6.43 1.00 -16.97
CA GLN A 248 6.05 0.37 -18.24
C GLN A 248 7.15 -0.55 -18.72
N THR A 249 6.79 -1.79 -19.06
CA THR A 249 7.70 -2.77 -19.69
C THR A 249 7.26 -3.02 -21.12
N ARG A 250 8.19 -2.94 -22.05
CA ARG A 250 8.02 -3.32 -23.47
C ARG A 250 8.81 -4.58 -23.74
N TYR A 251 8.21 -5.50 -24.47
CA TYR A 251 8.83 -6.76 -24.86
C TYR A 251 9.11 -6.73 -26.35
N PHE A 252 10.22 -7.34 -26.75
CA PHE A 252 10.65 -7.44 -28.14
C PHE A 252 11.02 -8.86 -28.46
N GLU A 253 10.49 -9.40 -29.57
CA GLU A 253 10.93 -10.67 -30.13
C GLU A 253 12.23 -10.43 -30.89
N VAL A 254 13.20 -11.29 -30.66
CA VAL A 254 14.53 -11.23 -31.28
C VAL A 254 14.62 -12.22 -32.41
N GLY A 255 14.73 -11.74 -33.64
CA GLY A 255 14.91 -12.56 -34.85
C GLY A 255 16.32 -13.15 -34.97
N ASP A 256 16.47 -14.12 -35.85
CA ASP A 256 17.75 -14.81 -36.14
C ASP A 256 18.85 -13.85 -36.61
N ASP A 257 18.48 -12.71 -37.17
CA ASP A 257 19.38 -11.65 -37.63
C ASP A 257 19.67 -10.57 -36.56
N ASN A 258 19.26 -10.83 -35.32
CA ASN A 258 19.27 -9.88 -34.19
C ASN A 258 18.37 -8.64 -34.38
N SER A 259 17.45 -8.66 -35.33
CA SER A 259 16.41 -7.64 -35.41
C SER A 259 15.43 -7.81 -34.23
N THR A 260 14.85 -6.71 -33.79
CA THR A 260 13.86 -6.72 -32.72
C THR A 260 12.50 -6.24 -33.20
N THR A 261 11.43 -6.96 -32.87
CA THR A 261 10.05 -6.59 -33.19
C THR A 261 9.27 -6.43 -31.91
N LEU A 262 8.57 -5.32 -31.71
CA LEU A 262 7.74 -5.06 -30.54
C LEU A 262 6.61 -6.09 -30.46
N VAL A 263 6.46 -6.71 -29.29
CA VAL A 263 5.36 -7.63 -28.99
C VAL A 263 4.14 -6.81 -28.57
N THR A 264 3.09 -6.85 -29.37
CA THR A 264 1.83 -6.12 -29.12
C THR A 264 0.67 -7.06 -28.75
N GLU A 265 0.92 -8.36 -28.70
CA GLU A 265 -0.07 -9.36 -28.31
C GLU A 265 0.22 -9.86 -26.89
N GLN A 266 -0.84 -10.18 -26.13
CA GLN A 266 -0.69 -10.89 -24.87
C GLN A 266 -0.36 -12.35 -25.14
N LEU A 267 0.73 -12.83 -24.57
CA LEU A 267 1.19 -14.20 -24.79
C LEU A 267 0.78 -15.09 -23.59
N ASP A 268 0.26 -16.26 -23.91
CA ASP A 268 0.03 -17.33 -22.93
C ASP A 268 1.34 -18.10 -22.68
N PRO A 269 1.64 -18.51 -21.43
CA PRO A 269 2.86 -19.28 -21.12
C PRO A 269 3.06 -20.53 -21.97
N SER A 270 1.99 -21.15 -22.42
CA SER A 270 2.05 -22.34 -23.30
C SER A 270 2.49 -22.02 -24.72
N ASN A 271 2.35 -20.77 -25.18
CA ASN A 271 2.61 -20.33 -26.55
C ASN A 271 3.85 -19.44 -26.70
N ALA A 272 4.45 -18.96 -25.62
CA ALA A 272 5.61 -18.10 -25.64
C ALA A 272 6.90 -18.91 -25.83
N THR A 273 7.20 -19.26 -27.08
CA THR A 273 8.37 -20.10 -27.44
C THR A 273 9.49 -19.33 -28.15
N GLY A 274 9.31 -18.02 -28.36
CA GLY A 274 10.28 -17.13 -29.01
C GLY A 274 11.49 -16.78 -28.13
N ASN A 275 12.46 -16.09 -28.71
CA ASN A 275 13.54 -15.44 -27.97
C ASN A 275 13.14 -13.98 -27.77
N TYR A 276 13.05 -13.52 -26.53
CA TYR A 276 12.56 -12.19 -26.21
C TYR A 276 13.57 -11.40 -25.38
N THR A 277 13.48 -10.09 -25.50
CA THR A 277 14.15 -9.14 -24.62
C THR A 277 13.15 -8.08 -24.16
N SER A 278 13.44 -7.41 -23.07
CA SER A 278 12.55 -6.38 -22.52
C SER A 278 13.27 -5.06 -22.26
N SER A 279 12.48 -4.04 -22.10
CA SER A 279 12.93 -2.69 -21.81
C SER A 279 11.87 -2.02 -20.91
N THR A 280 12.29 -1.58 -19.72
CA THR A 280 11.42 -0.98 -18.71
C THR A 280 11.81 0.48 -18.47
N HIS A 281 10.82 1.34 -18.27
CA HIS A 281 11.02 2.72 -17.81
C HIS A 281 9.94 3.11 -16.80
N GLY A 282 10.15 4.20 -16.06
CA GLY A 282 9.20 4.71 -15.10
C GLY A 282 8.87 6.18 -15.29
N VAL A 283 7.68 6.57 -14.86
CA VAL A 283 7.21 7.97 -14.83
C VAL A 283 6.54 8.25 -13.49
N TYR A 284 7.02 9.28 -12.81
CA TYR A 284 6.43 9.76 -11.56
C TYR A 284 5.92 11.18 -11.74
N PHE A 285 4.65 11.42 -11.45
CA PHE A 285 4.02 12.74 -11.48
C PHE A 285 3.88 13.27 -10.04
N ARG A 286 4.82 14.11 -9.61
CA ARG A 286 4.85 14.68 -8.26
C ARG A 286 3.82 15.79 -8.11
N ASN A 287 2.59 15.44 -7.72
CA ASN A 287 1.45 16.34 -7.56
C ASN A 287 0.52 15.82 -6.46
N ALA A 288 0.01 16.69 -5.59
CA ALA A 288 -0.85 16.35 -4.44
C ALA A 288 -2.34 16.58 -4.69
N HIS A 289 -2.71 17.18 -5.80
CA HIS A 289 -4.12 17.41 -6.16
C HIS A 289 -4.81 16.10 -6.59
N GLY A 290 -6.12 16.08 -6.49
CA GLY A 290 -6.93 15.03 -7.11
C GLY A 290 -6.64 14.92 -8.62
N MET A 291 -6.50 13.71 -9.13
CA MET A 291 -6.17 13.47 -10.53
C MET A 291 -6.80 12.20 -11.09
N GLU A 292 -6.80 12.09 -12.39
CA GLU A 292 -7.15 10.89 -13.14
C GLU A 292 -6.09 10.55 -14.17
N VAL A 293 -5.88 9.25 -14.37
CA VAL A 293 -5.07 8.73 -15.47
C VAL A 293 -5.97 7.87 -16.35
N LEU A 294 -6.20 8.32 -17.56
CA LEU A 294 -7.04 7.61 -18.53
C LEU A 294 -6.13 6.75 -19.41
N MET A 295 -6.21 5.45 -19.24
CA MET A 295 -5.53 4.48 -20.10
C MET A 295 -6.49 4.10 -21.23
N ARG A 296 -6.04 4.28 -22.47
CA ARG A 296 -6.80 3.97 -23.69
C ARG A 296 -5.91 3.18 -24.64
N PRO A 297 -6.43 2.51 -25.67
CA PRO A 297 -5.65 1.58 -26.49
C PRO A 297 -4.32 2.14 -27.03
N THR A 298 -4.26 3.43 -27.34
CA THR A 298 -3.07 4.06 -27.95
C THR A 298 -2.57 5.31 -27.25
N ASN A 299 -3.10 5.60 -26.06
CA ASN A 299 -2.64 6.75 -25.28
C ASN A 299 -2.89 6.59 -23.78
N VAL A 300 -2.12 7.32 -22.99
CA VAL A 300 -2.33 7.57 -21.58
C VAL A 300 -2.50 9.07 -21.38
N THR A 301 -3.61 9.47 -20.75
CA THR A 301 -3.92 10.87 -20.50
C THR A 301 -3.90 11.13 -19.00
N TRP A 302 -3.08 12.07 -18.58
CA TRP A 302 -3.07 12.61 -17.23
C TRP A 302 -3.98 13.83 -17.14
N ARG A 303 -4.86 13.85 -16.15
CA ARG A 303 -5.69 15.00 -15.78
C ARG A 303 -5.54 15.27 -14.30
N THR A 304 -5.35 16.54 -13.94
CA THR A 304 -5.24 16.94 -12.53
C THR A 304 -6.07 18.21 -12.27
N LEU A 305 -6.64 18.28 -11.08
CA LEU A 305 -7.48 19.39 -10.63
C LEU A 305 -6.67 20.65 -10.28
N GLY A 306 -5.37 20.63 -10.40
CA GLY A 306 -4.48 21.74 -10.10
C GLY A 306 -3.02 21.32 -10.07
N GLY A 307 -2.19 22.15 -9.45
CA GLY A 307 -0.77 21.91 -9.35
C GLY A 307 0.01 22.35 -10.59
N SER A 308 1.15 21.74 -10.79
CA SER A 308 2.01 21.90 -11.96
C SER A 308 2.32 20.53 -12.56
N ILE A 309 2.83 20.52 -13.77
CA ILE A 309 3.41 19.31 -14.37
C ILE A 309 4.82 19.18 -13.79
N ASP A 310 5.01 18.23 -12.90
CA ASP A 310 6.27 17.95 -12.19
C ASP A 310 6.61 16.47 -12.38
N LEU A 311 7.25 16.14 -13.50
CA LEU A 311 7.46 14.79 -14.00
C LEU A 311 8.91 14.35 -13.85
N TYR A 312 9.10 13.17 -13.28
CA TYR A 312 10.38 12.45 -13.25
C TYR A 312 10.31 11.25 -14.17
N PHE A 313 11.30 11.11 -15.01
CA PHE A 313 11.48 9.98 -15.94
C PHE A 313 12.70 9.17 -15.51
N PHE A 314 12.51 7.85 -15.48
CA PHE A 314 13.53 6.87 -15.11
C PHE A 314 13.83 5.97 -16.30
N SER A 315 15.11 5.89 -16.70
CA SER A 315 15.47 5.17 -17.93
C SER A 315 15.41 3.64 -17.78
N GLY A 316 15.48 3.09 -16.58
CA GLY A 316 15.65 1.66 -16.38
C GLY A 316 17.06 1.17 -16.77
N PRO A 317 17.23 0.07 -17.54
CA PRO A 317 16.26 -0.58 -18.43
C PRO A 317 15.46 -1.74 -17.82
N THR A 318 15.72 -2.14 -16.59
CA THR A 318 14.98 -3.22 -15.92
C THR A 318 14.04 -2.69 -14.85
N GLN A 319 13.10 -3.50 -14.36
CA GLN A 319 12.22 -3.11 -13.27
C GLN A 319 13.01 -2.76 -11.99
N PRO A 320 13.99 -3.54 -11.53
CA PRO A 320 14.81 -3.14 -10.38
C PRO A 320 15.51 -1.79 -10.57
N ASP A 321 16.08 -1.53 -11.77
CA ASP A 321 16.71 -0.24 -12.06
C ASP A 321 15.73 0.93 -11.93
N VAL A 322 14.51 0.78 -12.48
CA VAL A 322 13.47 1.81 -12.36
C VAL A 322 13.07 2.02 -10.91
N THR A 323 12.92 0.94 -10.14
CA THR A 323 12.58 1.02 -8.71
C THR A 323 13.67 1.75 -7.91
N HIS A 324 14.93 1.41 -8.12
CA HIS A 324 16.07 2.14 -7.51
C HIS A 324 16.03 3.63 -7.87
N GLN A 325 15.88 3.94 -9.17
CA GLN A 325 15.85 5.33 -9.65
C GLN A 325 14.68 6.12 -9.09
N TYR A 326 13.53 5.48 -8.87
CA TYR A 326 12.36 6.08 -8.23
C TYR A 326 12.59 6.29 -6.72
N LEU A 327 13.13 5.29 -6.02
CA LEU A 327 13.44 5.37 -4.59
C LEU A 327 14.53 6.40 -4.28
N ASP A 328 15.43 6.68 -5.21
CA ASP A 328 16.36 7.81 -5.10
C ASP A 328 15.64 9.18 -5.03
N VAL A 329 14.42 9.26 -5.53
CA VAL A 329 13.60 10.48 -5.46
C VAL A 329 12.78 10.53 -4.18
N ILE A 330 12.11 9.43 -3.82
CA ILE A 330 11.13 9.40 -2.72
C ILE A 330 11.71 8.91 -1.39
N GLY A 331 12.92 8.38 -1.39
CA GLY A 331 13.60 7.81 -0.23
C GLY A 331 13.48 6.29 -0.14
N MET A 332 14.51 5.68 0.45
CA MET A 332 14.56 4.23 0.65
C MET A 332 13.60 3.77 1.75
N PRO A 333 13.00 2.58 1.66
CA PRO A 333 12.13 2.04 2.69
C PRO A 333 12.79 1.99 4.07
N ALA A 334 12.02 2.24 5.13
CA ALA A 334 12.50 2.08 6.50
C ALA A 334 12.87 0.62 6.80
N LEU A 335 14.01 0.40 7.44
CA LEU A 335 14.33 -0.92 7.99
C LEU A 335 13.44 -1.17 9.21
N GLN A 336 12.62 -2.21 9.14
CA GLN A 336 11.64 -2.54 10.16
C GLN A 336 12.28 -3.20 11.39
N SER A 337 11.63 -3.08 12.56
CA SER A 337 11.96 -3.89 13.72
C SER A 337 11.71 -5.37 13.42
N TYR A 338 12.63 -6.26 13.83
CA TYR A 338 12.56 -7.69 13.51
C TYR A 338 11.29 -8.36 14.04
N TRP A 339 10.79 -7.93 15.19
CA TRP A 339 9.54 -8.41 15.75
C TRP A 339 8.32 -8.07 14.88
N GLY A 340 8.38 -6.99 14.10
CA GLY A 340 7.30 -6.63 13.15
C GLY A 340 7.05 -7.69 12.07
N PHE A 341 7.99 -8.61 11.85
CA PHE A 341 7.79 -9.77 10.96
C PHE A 341 7.16 -10.99 11.63
N GLY A 342 6.82 -10.93 12.92
CA GLY A 342 6.05 -11.94 13.61
C GLY A 342 4.59 -11.95 13.13
N PHE A 343 3.75 -12.72 13.82
CA PHE A 343 2.31 -12.75 13.55
C PHE A 343 1.58 -11.76 14.45
N HIS A 344 0.65 -11.02 13.87
CA HIS A 344 -0.16 -10.00 14.51
C HIS A 344 -1.62 -10.43 14.57
N GLN A 345 -2.27 -10.26 15.72
CA GLN A 345 -3.69 -10.49 15.90
C GLN A 345 -4.40 -9.22 16.32
N CYS A 346 -5.49 -8.92 15.66
CA CYS A 346 -6.40 -7.82 15.95
C CYS A 346 -7.85 -8.26 15.79
N ARG A 347 -8.76 -7.50 16.38
CA ARG A 347 -10.19 -7.50 16.09
C ARG A 347 -10.83 -6.23 16.61
N TRP A 348 -11.69 -5.61 15.82
CA TRP A 348 -12.67 -4.66 16.34
C TRP A 348 -13.71 -5.44 17.12
N GLY A 349 -13.71 -5.31 18.47
CA GLY A 349 -14.59 -6.03 19.36
C GLY A 349 -13.93 -6.75 20.54
N TYR A 350 -12.63 -6.55 20.78
CA TYR A 350 -12.01 -6.96 22.05
C TYR A 350 -12.41 -5.97 23.15
N GLN A 351 -13.45 -6.30 23.87
CA GLN A 351 -14.21 -5.37 24.70
C GLN A 351 -13.49 -4.88 25.98
N ASN A 352 -12.43 -5.53 26.41
CA ASN A 352 -11.66 -5.19 27.61
C ASN A 352 -10.32 -5.94 27.66
N TRP A 353 -9.43 -5.55 28.59
CA TRP A 353 -8.13 -6.21 28.78
C TRP A 353 -8.21 -7.71 28.99
N SER A 354 -9.25 -8.21 29.69
CA SER A 354 -9.39 -9.65 29.94
C SER A 354 -9.67 -10.42 28.66
N VAL A 355 -10.53 -9.91 27.79
CA VAL A 355 -10.80 -10.52 26.47
C VAL A 355 -9.55 -10.52 25.62
N THR A 356 -8.81 -9.39 25.58
CA THR A 356 -7.54 -9.28 24.84
C THR A 356 -6.51 -10.31 25.37
N GLU A 357 -6.39 -10.46 26.70
CA GLU A 357 -5.49 -11.44 27.33
C GLU A 357 -5.91 -12.89 27.05
N ASP A 358 -7.24 -13.18 27.04
CA ASP A 358 -7.76 -14.52 26.71
C ASP A 358 -7.40 -14.92 25.27
N VAL A 359 -7.40 -13.97 24.33
CA VAL A 359 -6.94 -14.22 22.95
C VAL A 359 -5.46 -14.63 22.95
N VAL A 360 -4.59 -13.88 23.62
CA VAL A 360 -3.16 -14.21 23.75
C VAL A 360 -2.95 -15.60 24.37
N ASN A 361 -3.67 -15.89 25.43
CA ASN A 361 -3.58 -17.18 26.13
C ASN A 361 -4.10 -18.35 25.26
N ASN A 362 -5.09 -18.12 24.38
CA ASN A 362 -5.55 -19.14 23.44
C ASN A 362 -4.50 -19.43 22.38
N TYR A 363 -3.81 -18.42 21.82
CA TYR A 363 -2.69 -18.65 20.90
C TYR A 363 -1.59 -19.50 21.56
N GLU A 364 -1.22 -19.20 22.82
CA GLU A 364 -0.27 -20.00 23.60
C GLU A 364 -0.79 -21.43 23.82
N ARG A 365 -2.06 -21.58 24.25
CA ARG A 365 -2.69 -22.88 24.51
C ARG A 365 -2.69 -23.80 23.29
N PHE A 366 -2.93 -23.25 22.11
CA PHE A 366 -2.92 -24.03 20.86
C PHE A 366 -1.54 -24.13 20.22
N GLY A 367 -0.52 -23.50 20.81
CA GLY A 367 0.85 -23.51 20.32
C GLY A 367 0.98 -22.84 18.95
N ILE A 368 0.24 -21.77 18.71
CA ILE A 368 0.33 -20.92 17.52
C ILE A 368 1.19 -19.71 17.90
N PRO A 369 2.29 -19.43 17.20
CA PRO A 369 3.08 -18.22 17.46
C PRO A 369 2.25 -16.94 17.39
N LEU A 370 2.43 -16.06 18.36
CA LEU A 370 1.85 -14.73 18.39
C LEU A 370 2.92 -13.75 18.86
N GLU A 371 3.18 -12.75 18.04
CA GLU A 371 4.17 -11.69 18.34
C GLU A 371 3.50 -10.45 18.90
N VAL A 372 2.41 -10.01 18.25
CA VAL A 372 1.78 -8.73 18.57
C VAL A 372 0.29 -8.90 18.70
N ILE A 373 -0.26 -8.38 19.79
CA ILE A 373 -1.71 -8.21 19.99
C ILE A 373 -2.07 -6.74 19.81
N TRP A 374 -3.18 -6.47 19.13
CA TRP A 374 -3.67 -5.14 18.82
C TRP A 374 -5.03 -4.92 19.45
N ASN A 375 -5.35 -3.68 19.81
CA ASN A 375 -6.71 -3.24 20.04
C ASN A 375 -7.13 -2.19 19.03
N ASP A 376 -8.35 -2.34 18.54
CA ASP A 376 -9.10 -1.38 17.77
C ASP A 376 -9.70 -0.31 18.68
N ILE A 377 -10.57 0.56 18.18
CA ILE A 377 -11.17 1.70 18.90
C ILE A 377 -11.89 1.33 20.20
N ASP A 378 -12.12 0.04 20.47
CA ASP A 378 -12.76 -0.46 21.70
C ASP A 378 -12.07 -0.01 22.99
N TYR A 379 -10.75 0.22 22.96
CA TYR A 379 -10.00 0.61 24.15
C TYR A 379 -10.22 2.08 24.53
N MET A 380 -10.63 2.89 23.57
CA MET A 380 -10.75 4.33 23.74
C MET A 380 -11.89 4.71 24.69
N ASN A 381 -11.69 5.73 25.49
CA ASN A 381 -12.74 6.33 26.30
C ASN A 381 -13.70 7.12 25.37
N GLN A 382 -14.86 6.54 25.06
CA GLN A 382 -15.84 7.14 24.15
C GLN A 382 -15.26 7.44 22.75
N TYR A 383 -14.40 6.57 22.24
CA TYR A 383 -13.69 6.69 20.95
C TYR A 383 -12.78 7.91 20.85
N ARG A 384 -12.25 8.43 21.98
CA ARG A 384 -11.32 9.57 22.04
C ARG A 384 -9.89 9.07 22.05
N ASP A 385 -9.06 9.59 21.15
CA ASP A 385 -7.64 9.26 21.10
C ASP A 385 -6.89 9.65 22.36
N PHE A 386 -5.77 8.99 22.64
CA PHE A 386 -4.89 9.21 23.80
C PHE A 386 -5.57 9.07 25.17
N ASP A 387 -6.80 8.52 25.21
CA ASP A 387 -7.53 8.26 26.43
C ASP A 387 -8.15 6.87 26.44
N ASN A 388 -7.86 6.09 27.48
CA ASN A 388 -8.37 4.74 27.66
C ASN A 388 -9.67 4.73 28.43
N ASP A 389 -10.60 3.84 28.09
CA ASP A 389 -11.79 3.54 28.89
C ASP A 389 -11.38 3.19 30.33
N PRO A 390 -11.79 3.98 31.35
CA PRO A 390 -11.26 3.85 32.69
C PRO A 390 -11.75 2.57 33.41
N ILE A 391 -12.76 1.88 32.86
CA ILE A 391 -13.34 0.67 33.42
C ILE A 391 -12.85 -0.56 32.68
N ARG A 392 -13.04 -0.59 31.35
CA ARG A 392 -12.77 -1.75 30.49
C ARG A 392 -11.28 -1.86 30.17
N PHE A 393 -10.60 -0.71 29.98
CA PHE A 393 -9.21 -0.65 29.59
C PHE A 393 -8.38 0.27 30.51
N ASN A 394 -8.62 0.17 31.84
CA ASN A 394 -7.91 1.01 32.81
C ASN A 394 -6.38 0.85 32.72
N TYR A 395 -5.65 1.94 32.91
CA TYR A 395 -4.20 1.99 32.74
C TYR A 395 -3.43 1.01 33.63
N SER A 396 -3.85 0.81 34.88
CA SER A 396 -3.15 -0.09 35.81
C SER A 396 -3.19 -1.56 35.35
N ALA A 397 -4.35 -2.02 34.92
CA ALA A 397 -4.48 -3.38 34.37
C ALA A 397 -3.75 -3.49 33.02
N GLY A 398 -3.84 -2.46 32.17
CA GLY A 398 -3.13 -2.39 30.89
C GLY A 398 -1.63 -2.48 31.05
N THR A 399 -1.02 -1.64 31.90
CA THR A 399 0.42 -1.67 32.17
C THR A 399 0.86 -3.04 32.69
N ALA A 400 0.08 -3.66 33.60
CA ALA A 400 0.39 -5.00 34.10
C ALA A 400 0.27 -6.08 33.00
N PHE A 401 -0.70 -5.95 32.08
CA PHE A 401 -0.85 -6.87 30.95
C PHE A 401 0.31 -6.69 29.95
N LEU A 402 0.64 -5.47 29.56
CA LEU A 402 1.75 -5.19 28.65
C LEU A 402 3.08 -5.69 29.21
N GLN A 403 3.31 -5.54 30.52
CA GLN A 403 4.51 -6.09 31.17
C GLN A 403 4.58 -7.63 30.97
N ARG A 404 3.46 -8.35 31.12
CA ARG A 404 3.46 -9.80 30.85
C ARG A 404 3.72 -10.15 29.40
N LEU A 405 3.26 -9.34 28.44
CA LEU A 405 3.60 -9.49 27.02
C LEU A 405 5.09 -9.30 26.79
N HIS A 406 5.66 -8.21 27.29
CA HIS A 406 7.09 -7.88 27.16
C HIS A 406 7.99 -8.95 27.79
N ASP A 407 7.63 -9.51 28.95
CA ASP A 407 8.34 -10.61 29.59
C ASP A 407 8.39 -11.86 28.69
N ARG A 408 7.35 -12.09 27.89
CA ARG A 408 7.26 -13.19 26.92
C ARG A 408 7.95 -12.85 25.57
N GLY A 409 8.39 -11.61 25.36
CA GLY A 409 8.92 -11.08 24.10
C GLY A 409 7.83 -10.81 23.08
N GLN A 410 6.61 -10.53 23.54
CA GLN A 410 5.46 -10.12 22.76
C GLN A 410 5.26 -8.60 22.84
N HIS A 411 4.47 -8.03 21.93
CA HIS A 411 4.29 -6.59 21.76
C HIS A 411 2.80 -6.22 21.72
N TYR A 412 2.52 -4.94 21.91
CA TYR A 412 1.17 -4.38 21.87
C TYR A 412 1.11 -3.11 21.00
N ILE A 413 0.11 -3.04 20.12
CA ILE A 413 -0.13 -1.88 19.25
C ILE A 413 -1.59 -1.45 19.37
N PRO A 414 -1.87 -0.19 19.72
CA PRO A 414 -3.19 0.41 19.65
C PRO A 414 -3.44 1.07 18.31
N ILE A 415 -4.71 1.15 17.88
CA ILE A 415 -5.16 2.07 16.85
C ILE A 415 -5.10 3.51 17.35
N ILE A 416 -4.81 4.45 16.46
CA ILE A 416 -4.87 5.90 16.71
C ILE A 416 -5.49 6.52 15.48
N ASP A 417 -6.61 7.20 15.65
CA ASP A 417 -7.29 7.92 14.59
C ASP A 417 -6.74 9.35 14.45
N SER A 418 -7.14 10.01 13.38
CA SER A 418 -6.64 11.34 13.09
C SER A 418 -7.55 12.47 13.56
N ALA A 419 -8.75 12.14 14.03
CA ALA A 419 -9.82 13.10 14.33
C ALA A 419 -10.05 13.24 15.83
N ILE A 420 -9.93 14.45 16.35
CA ILE A 420 -9.93 14.76 17.78
C ILE A 420 -11.30 15.26 18.22
N TYR A 421 -11.90 14.64 19.22
CA TYR A 421 -13.20 15.00 19.76
C TYR A 421 -13.29 16.47 20.21
N VAL A 422 -14.40 17.10 19.92
CA VAL A 422 -14.70 18.48 20.35
C VAL A 422 -15.57 18.44 21.60
N PRO A 423 -15.04 18.69 22.81
CA PRO A 423 -15.84 18.69 24.03
C PRO A 423 -16.74 19.91 24.13
N SER A 424 -17.88 19.76 24.83
CA SER A 424 -18.72 20.90 25.15
C SER A 424 -18.06 21.80 26.20
N PRO A 425 -17.81 23.08 25.93
CA PRO A 425 -17.22 24.00 26.89
C PRO A 425 -18.12 24.27 28.11
N ASP A 426 -19.44 24.03 27.97
CA ASP A 426 -20.40 24.26 29.03
C ASP A 426 -20.58 23.05 29.99
N ASN A 427 -19.91 21.94 29.69
CA ASN A 427 -19.93 20.74 30.50
C ASN A 427 -18.54 20.32 30.99
N ALA A 428 -18.22 20.68 32.24
CA ALA A 428 -16.93 20.37 32.82
C ALA A 428 -16.63 18.85 32.91
N SER A 429 -17.67 17.99 32.90
CA SER A 429 -17.48 16.53 32.89
C SER A 429 -17.14 15.96 31.53
N ASP A 430 -17.29 16.75 30.47
CA ASP A 430 -16.95 16.42 29.07
C ASP A 430 -15.54 16.89 28.69
N ALA A 431 -14.79 17.43 29.64
CA ALA A 431 -13.47 17.99 29.39
C ALA A 431 -12.53 16.94 28.77
N TYR A 432 -11.83 17.35 27.71
CA TYR A 432 -10.88 16.52 26.99
C TYR A 432 -9.59 17.30 26.74
N GLN A 433 -8.54 16.95 27.48
CA GLN A 433 -7.32 17.73 27.54
C GLN A 433 -6.59 17.78 26.20
N THR A 434 -6.57 16.67 25.46
CA THR A 434 -5.95 16.59 24.13
C THR A 434 -6.49 17.66 23.17
N PHE A 435 -7.83 17.86 23.16
CA PHE A 435 -8.45 18.94 22.40
C PHE A 435 -8.01 20.32 22.92
N ASN A 436 -8.05 20.53 24.24
CA ASN A 436 -7.70 21.82 24.84
C ASN A 436 -6.26 22.24 24.48
N ASP A 437 -5.32 21.32 24.61
CA ASP A 437 -3.90 21.56 24.31
C ASP A 437 -3.67 21.86 22.81
N GLY A 438 -4.36 21.14 21.92
CA GLY A 438 -4.32 21.38 20.48
C GLY A 438 -4.96 22.72 20.08
N ASN A 439 -6.08 23.07 20.69
CA ASN A 439 -6.78 24.31 20.42
C ASN A 439 -5.99 25.54 20.94
N GLU A 440 -5.36 25.43 22.13
CA GLU A 440 -4.51 26.48 22.67
C GLU A 440 -3.29 26.76 21.78
N THR A 441 -2.73 25.73 21.18
CA THR A 441 -1.55 25.84 20.31
C THR A 441 -1.88 26.15 18.85
N GLY A 442 -3.17 26.20 18.46
CA GLY A 442 -3.60 26.43 17.07
C GLY A 442 -3.22 25.27 16.15
N SER A 443 -3.45 24.04 16.60
CA SER A 443 -3.02 22.84 15.91
C SER A 443 -4.05 22.25 14.94
N PHE A 444 -5.21 22.89 14.75
CA PHE A 444 -6.32 22.33 13.98
C PHE A 444 -6.67 23.15 12.75
N LEU A 445 -7.25 22.47 11.74
CA LEU A 445 -7.76 23.08 10.51
C LEU A 445 -8.85 24.10 10.80
N LEU A 446 -8.96 25.09 9.92
CA LEU A 446 -9.91 26.19 10.01
C LEU A 446 -10.91 26.15 8.86
N ASN A 447 -12.08 26.78 9.08
CA ASN A 447 -12.96 27.22 8.02
C ASN A 447 -12.39 28.46 7.30
N PRO A 448 -12.88 28.81 6.10
CA PRO A 448 -12.44 30.03 5.41
C PRO A 448 -12.62 31.33 6.19
N ASP A 449 -13.51 31.37 7.18
CA ASP A 449 -13.74 32.53 8.04
C ASP A 449 -12.82 32.56 9.29
N GLY A 450 -11.92 31.58 9.42
CA GLY A 450 -10.98 31.46 10.53
C GLY A 450 -11.55 30.77 11.78
N SER A 451 -12.79 30.32 11.77
CA SER A 451 -13.34 29.45 12.81
C SER A 451 -12.79 28.02 12.66
N LEU A 452 -12.86 27.22 13.75
CA LEU A 452 -12.44 25.81 13.67
C LEU A 452 -13.26 25.05 12.63
N TYR A 453 -12.57 24.27 11.78
CA TYR A 453 -13.25 23.29 10.93
C TYR A 453 -13.66 22.09 11.81
N ILE A 454 -14.96 21.82 11.85
CA ILE A 454 -15.51 20.73 12.65
C ILE A 454 -16.21 19.74 11.74
N GLY A 455 -15.67 18.52 11.67
CA GLY A 455 -16.29 17.38 11.04
C GLY A 455 -16.88 16.41 12.05
N ALA A 456 -17.00 15.14 11.67
CA ALA A 456 -17.50 14.08 12.55
C ALA A 456 -16.78 12.76 12.22
N VAL A 457 -16.35 12.04 13.27
CA VAL A 457 -15.80 10.69 13.18
C VAL A 457 -16.32 9.89 14.40
N TRP A 458 -15.70 8.81 14.79
CA TRP A 458 -16.17 7.91 15.85
C TRP A 458 -16.61 8.58 17.15
N PRO A 459 -15.90 9.57 17.72
CA PRO A 459 -16.32 10.16 19.00
C PRO A 459 -17.48 11.16 18.87
N GLY A 460 -17.87 11.55 17.68
CA GLY A 460 -18.87 12.58 17.43
C GLY A 460 -18.30 13.75 16.62
N PHE A 461 -18.53 14.99 17.04
CA PHE A 461 -17.90 16.15 16.42
C PHE A 461 -16.40 16.14 16.67
N THR A 462 -15.62 16.39 15.62
CA THR A 462 -14.16 16.32 15.65
C THR A 462 -13.53 17.51 14.95
N VAL A 463 -12.36 17.88 15.40
CA VAL A 463 -11.40 18.72 14.67
C VAL A 463 -10.32 17.84 14.07
N PHE A 464 -9.58 18.38 13.10
CA PHE A 464 -8.54 17.68 12.37
C PHE A 464 -7.21 18.44 12.48
N PRO A 465 -6.10 17.77 12.79
CA PRO A 465 -4.81 18.44 12.92
C PRO A 465 -4.35 19.09 11.61
N ASP A 466 -3.76 20.27 11.72
CA ASP A 466 -3.12 20.98 10.63
C ASP A 466 -1.64 20.55 10.50
N TRP A 467 -1.40 19.47 9.79
CA TRP A 467 -0.06 18.89 9.64
C TRP A 467 0.95 19.79 8.89
N LEU A 468 0.51 20.92 8.32
CA LEU A 468 1.41 21.89 7.70
C LEU A 468 2.01 22.87 8.71
N THR A 469 1.71 22.70 10.00
CA THR A 469 2.24 23.54 11.08
C THR A 469 3.14 22.79 12.04
N THR A 470 4.19 23.42 12.50
CA THR A 470 5.05 22.87 13.56
C THR A 470 4.32 22.71 14.90
N ALA A 471 3.25 23.48 15.11
CA ALA A 471 2.41 23.42 16.32
C ALA A 471 1.70 22.06 16.40
N ALA A 472 1.04 21.63 15.33
CA ALA A 472 0.38 20.33 15.26
C ALA A 472 1.33 19.15 15.49
N HIS A 473 2.52 19.18 14.87
CA HIS A 473 3.55 18.17 15.09
C HIS A 473 4.05 18.13 16.54
N ALA A 474 4.25 19.28 17.16
CA ALA A 474 4.71 19.36 18.55
C ALA A 474 3.64 18.89 19.54
N TRP A 475 2.38 19.28 19.30
CA TRP A 475 1.24 18.87 20.09
C TRP A 475 1.04 17.33 19.98
N TRP A 476 0.95 16.76 18.78
CA TRP A 476 0.78 15.31 18.55
C TRP A 476 1.86 14.49 19.25
N LYS A 477 3.11 14.94 19.10
CA LYS A 477 4.23 14.31 19.80
C LYS A 477 4.05 14.33 21.32
N ASN A 478 3.60 15.43 21.89
CA ASN A 478 3.41 15.57 23.34
C ASN A 478 2.26 14.66 23.84
N GLU A 479 1.15 14.61 23.11
CA GLU A 479 0.03 13.73 23.43
C GLU A 479 0.49 12.25 23.44
N MET A 480 1.15 11.83 22.38
CA MET A 480 1.63 10.45 22.24
C MET A 480 2.66 10.08 23.32
N VAL A 481 3.63 10.95 23.62
CA VAL A 481 4.62 10.72 24.69
C VAL A 481 3.94 10.63 26.05
N THR A 482 3.00 11.53 26.32
CA THR A 482 2.26 11.56 27.60
C THR A 482 1.40 10.30 27.77
N TRP A 483 0.77 9.84 26.70
CA TRP A 483 -0.04 8.62 26.74
C TRP A 483 0.84 7.38 26.87
N HIS A 484 1.95 7.29 26.14
CA HIS A 484 2.91 6.19 26.24
C HIS A 484 3.47 6.02 27.68
N GLN A 485 3.63 7.12 28.44
CA GLN A 485 4.04 7.04 29.85
C GLN A 485 2.99 6.37 30.75
N LYS A 486 1.72 6.39 30.34
CA LYS A 486 0.62 5.72 31.06
C LYS A 486 0.42 4.28 30.59
N LEU A 487 0.64 4.01 29.28
CA LEU A 487 0.48 2.71 28.65
C LEU A 487 1.65 2.48 27.68
N PRO A 488 2.65 1.65 28.03
CA PRO A 488 3.89 1.49 27.26
C PRO A 488 3.68 0.57 26.03
N PHE A 489 3.00 1.07 25.01
CA PHE A 489 2.81 0.42 23.71
C PHE A 489 4.08 0.41 22.86
N ASP A 490 4.19 -0.48 21.87
CA ASP A 490 5.42 -0.74 21.10
C ASP A 490 5.42 -0.14 19.70
N GLY A 491 4.28 0.27 19.18
CA GLY A 491 4.11 0.84 17.85
C GLY A 491 2.76 1.54 17.72
N ALA A 492 2.43 2.01 16.52
CA ALA A 492 1.18 2.70 16.24
C ALA A 492 0.49 2.16 14.99
N TRP A 493 -0.83 2.05 15.05
CA TRP A 493 -1.68 1.85 13.89
C TRP A 493 -2.44 3.14 13.62
N ILE A 494 -2.17 3.77 12.47
CA ILE A 494 -2.79 5.03 12.05
C ILE A 494 -3.90 4.72 11.06
N ASP A 495 -5.14 4.97 11.49
CA ASP A 495 -6.35 4.77 10.70
C ASP A 495 -7.07 6.10 10.42
N MET A 496 -8.06 6.10 9.55
CA MET A 496 -8.91 7.22 9.18
C MET A 496 -8.14 8.46 8.66
N ASN A 497 -6.96 8.23 8.09
CA ASN A 497 -5.97 9.27 7.76
C ASN A 497 -5.93 9.70 6.28
N GLU A 498 -7.00 9.54 5.54
CA GLU A 498 -7.17 9.98 4.12
C GLU A 498 -7.20 11.51 3.92
N VAL A 499 -7.99 12.29 4.56
CA VAL A 499 -8.56 12.34 5.91
C VAL A 499 -10.08 12.10 5.89
N SER A 500 -10.56 11.15 6.67
CA SER A 500 -11.99 10.79 6.75
C SER A 500 -12.81 11.75 7.60
N SER A 501 -14.03 12.09 7.12
CA SER A 501 -15.06 12.80 7.88
C SER A 501 -16.44 12.32 7.46
N PHE A 502 -17.29 11.91 8.41
CA PHE A 502 -18.61 11.35 8.12
C PHE A 502 -19.68 12.39 7.77
N CYS A 503 -19.38 13.66 7.87
CA CYS A 503 -20.25 14.73 7.39
C CYS A 503 -19.58 15.46 6.21
N VAL A 504 -20.42 16.00 5.34
CA VAL A 504 -19.97 16.80 4.20
C VAL A 504 -19.74 18.24 4.64
N GLY A 505 -18.51 18.73 4.49
CA GLY A 505 -18.13 20.07 4.93
C GLY A 505 -18.05 20.21 6.45
N SER A 506 -17.95 21.45 6.94
CA SER A 506 -17.95 21.72 8.37
C SER A 506 -19.36 21.51 8.94
N CYS A 507 -19.56 20.53 9.79
CA CYS A 507 -20.86 20.15 10.32
C CYS A 507 -21.14 20.61 11.75
N GLY A 508 -20.10 21.00 12.49
CA GLY A 508 -20.25 21.58 13.82
C GLY A 508 -20.47 23.09 13.80
N SER A 509 -20.71 23.65 14.97
CA SER A 509 -20.79 25.09 15.16
C SER A 509 -19.41 25.69 15.45
N GLY A 510 -19.09 26.80 14.79
CA GLY A 510 -17.91 27.60 15.15
C GLY A 510 -17.96 28.15 16.58
N ASN A 511 -19.14 28.24 17.21
CA ASN A 511 -19.35 28.46 18.63
C ASN A 511 -19.50 27.10 19.34
N LEU A 512 -18.43 26.63 19.99
CA LEU A 512 -18.37 25.31 20.63
C LEU A 512 -19.46 25.09 21.68
N SER A 513 -19.96 26.16 22.33
CA SER A 513 -21.08 26.09 23.29
C SER A 513 -22.39 25.61 22.65
N LEU A 514 -22.50 25.65 21.34
CA LEU A 514 -23.69 25.19 20.61
C LEU A 514 -23.54 23.76 20.11
N ASN A 515 -22.33 23.16 20.19
CA ASN A 515 -22.14 21.77 19.83
C ASN A 515 -22.74 20.86 20.93
N PRO A 516 -23.47 19.81 20.57
CA PRO A 516 -24.04 18.91 21.54
C PRO A 516 -22.96 18.14 22.32
N VAL A 517 -23.26 17.83 23.59
CA VAL A 517 -22.45 16.89 24.37
C VAL A 517 -22.79 15.47 23.92
N HIS A 518 -21.80 14.68 23.59
CA HIS A 518 -22.01 13.34 23.12
C HIS A 518 -21.52 12.27 24.10
N PRO A 519 -22.34 11.21 24.28
CA PRO A 519 -21.78 9.87 24.21
C PRO A 519 -21.49 9.53 22.74
N PRO A 520 -20.64 8.50 22.47
CA PRO A 520 -20.42 8.02 21.12
C PRO A 520 -21.75 7.77 20.42
N PHE A 521 -21.96 8.29 19.23
CA PHE A 521 -23.16 8.06 18.47
C PHE A 521 -23.03 6.77 17.66
N ALA A 522 -24.16 6.06 17.48
CA ALA A 522 -24.18 4.96 16.52
C ALA A 522 -24.05 5.55 15.12
N LEU A 523 -22.96 5.31 14.45
CA LEU A 523 -22.80 5.68 13.07
C LEU A 523 -23.82 4.98 12.20
N PRO A 524 -24.38 5.65 11.19
CA PRO A 524 -25.05 4.96 10.11
C PRO A 524 -24.04 3.98 9.55
N GLY A 525 -24.46 2.73 9.38
CA GLY A 525 -23.58 1.62 9.09
C GLY A 525 -22.49 1.92 8.08
N GLU A 526 -21.37 1.25 8.26
CA GLU A 526 -20.22 1.33 7.39
C GLU A 526 -20.64 1.32 5.93
N PRO A 527 -19.95 2.09 5.05
CA PRO A 527 -20.20 2.04 3.62
C PRO A 527 -20.19 0.56 3.20
N GLY A 528 -21.33 0.07 2.74
CA GLY A 528 -21.45 -1.34 2.37
C GLY A 528 -20.39 -1.68 1.33
N ASN A 529 -19.72 -2.79 1.50
CA ASN A 529 -18.87 -3.36 0.46
C ASN A 529 -19.70 -3.59 -0.78
N VAL A 530 -19.59 -2.71 -1.71
CA VAL A 530 -20.24 -2.84 -3.00
C VAL A 530 -19.22 -3.45 -3.95
N ILE A 531 -19.46 -4.69 -4.33
CA ILE A 531 -18.70 -5.34 -5.38
C ILE A 531 -19.28 -4.85 -6.69
N TYR A 532 -18.55 -4.00 -7.38
CA TYR A 532 -19.04 -3.39 -8.61
C TYR A 532 -18.81 -4.27 -9.82
N ASP A 533 -17.59 -4.82 -9.95
CA ASP A 533 -17.21 -5.68 -11.05
C ASP A 533 -16.02 -6.58 -10.67
N TYR A 534 -15.90 -7.70 -11.36
CA TYR A 534 -14.71 -8.53 -11.28
C TYR A 534 -13.72 -8.12 -12.36
N PRO A 535 -12.41 -8.15 -12.11
CA PRO A 535 -11.43 -7.86 -13.13
C PRO A 535 -11.54 -8.81 -14.32
N GLU A 536 -11.19 -8.34 -15.49
CA GLU A 536 -11.15 -9.14 -16.71
C GLU A 536 -10.31 -10.41 -16.49
N GLY A 537 -10.86 -11.55 -16.84
CA GLY A 537 -10.23 -12.86 -16.63
C GLY A 537 -10.39 -13.46 -15.23
N PHE A 538 -11.04 -12.77 -14.28
CA PHE A 538 -11.38 -13.35 -12.99
C PHE A 538 -12.67 -14.17 -13.10
N ASN A 539 -12.58 -15.48 -12.99
CA ASN A 539 -13.73 -16.36 -12.98
C ASN A 539 -14.06 -16.82 -11.57
N LEU A 540 -15.23 -16.43 -11.06
CA LEU A 540 -15.80 -17.00 -9.85
C LEU A 540 -16.22 -18.44 -10.14
N THR A 541 -15.52 -19.37 -9.56
CA THR A 541 -15.82 -20.81 -9.72
C THR A 541 -16.93 -21.28 -8.77
N ASN A 542 -17.17 -20.55 -7.68
CA ASN A 542 -18.27 -20.83 -6.75
C ASN A 542 -19.57 -20.21 -7.27
N ALA A 543 -20.51 -21.05 -7.68
CA ALA A 543 -21.80 -20.61 -8.22
C ALA A 543 -22.64 -19.75 -7.23
N THR A 544 -22.54 -20.02 -5.93
CA THR A 544 -23.24 -19.24 -4.89
C THR A 544 -22.65 -17.86 -4.74
N GLU A 545 -21.33 -17.76 -4.78
CA GLU A 545 -20.61 -16.49 -4.70
C GLU A 545 -20.82 -15.65 -5.96
N ALA A 546 -20.76 -16.28 -7.14
CA ALA A 546 -21.06 -15.63 -8.42
C ALA A 546 -22.50 -15.08 -8.47
N ALA A 547 -23.48 -15.84 -7.97
CA ALA A 547 -24.86 -15.40 -7.88
C ALA A 547 -25.04 -14.24 -6.89
N SER A 548 -24.34 -14.26 -5.75
CA SER A 548 -24.37 -13.20 -4.74
C SER A 548 -23.77 -11.91 -5.29
N ALA A 549 -22.64 -11.98 -5.99
CA ALA A 549 -22.00 -10.84 -6.62
C ALA A 549 -22.85 -10.23 -7.73
N SER A 550 -23.43 -11.07 -8.60
CA SER A 550 -24.35 -10.63 -9.66
C SER A 550 -25.59 -9.94 -9.08
N SER A 551 -26.15 -10.47 -7.99
CA SER A 551 -27.29 -9.87 -7.29
C SER A 551 -26.94 -8.52 -6.65
N ALA A 552 -25.74 -8.40 -6.06
CA ALA A 552 -25.27 -7.14 -5.48
C ALA A 552 -25.05 -6.08 -6.55
N SER A 553 -24.39 -6.42 -7.65
CA SER A 553 -24.18 -5.53 -8.80
C SER A 553 -25.51 -5.05 -9.40
N GLN A 554 -26.48 -5.96 -9.56
CA GLN A 554 -27.80 -5.60 -10.07
C GLN A 554 -28.58 -4.68 -9.11
N SER A 555 -28.55 -4.97 -7.80
CA SER A 555 -29.20 -4.13 -6.79
C SER A 555 -28.62 -2.72 -6.76
N GLN A 556 -27.32 -2.58 -6.97
CA GLN A 556 -26.68 -1.28 -7.05
C GLN A 556 -27.03 -0.52 -8.32
N ALA A 557 -27.04 -1.19 -9.47
CA ALA A 557 -27.48 -0.57 -10.74
C ALA A 557 -28.94 -0.07 -10.64
N GLU A 558 -29.83 -0.87 -10.00
CA GLU A 558 -31.21 -0.48 -9.76
C GLU A 558 -31.33 0.68 -8.77
N ALA A 559 -30.52 0.74 -7.71
CA ALA A 559 -30.47 1.84 -6.75
C ALA A 559 -30.01 3.14 -7.42
N THR A 560 -29.03 3.09 -8.30
CA THR A 560 -28.53 4.23 -9.08
C THR A 560 -29.63 4.77 -10.02
N VAL A 561 -30.40 3.90 -10.66
CA VAL A 561 -31.54 4.29 -11.53
C VAL A 561 -32.69 4.90 -10.71
N THR A 562 -32.95 4.39 -9.51
CA THR A 562 -34.04 4.88 -8.65
C THR A 562 -33.70 6.25 -8.05
N ALA A 563 -32.45 6.51 -7.71
CA ALA A 563 -31.98 7.81 -7.23
C ALA A 563 -32.13 8.91 -8.31
N SER A 564 -32.02 8.57 -9.59
CA SER A 564 -32.19 9.52 -10.70
C SER A 564 -33.65 9.87 -11.03
N SER A 565 -34.65 9.17 -10.45
CA SER A 565 -36.09 9.34 -10.76
C SER A 565 -36.88 10.04 -9.65
N THR A 566 -36.31 10.30 -8.48
CA THR A 566 -36.97 11.08 -7.43
C THR A 566 -36.73 12.56 -7.65
N THR A 567 -37.73 13.24 -8.19
CA THR A 567 -37.85 14.70 -8.23
C THR A 567 -37.73 15.22 -6.78
N ALA A 568 -36.58 15.82 -6.45
CA ALA A 568 -36.38 16.46 -5.18
C ALA A 568 -37.39 17.57 -4.97
N SER A 569 -38.28 17.41 -3.99
CA SER A 569 -39.06 18.53 -3.48
C SER A 569 -38.11 19.51 -2.82
N VAL A 570 -37.97 20.69 -3.41
CA VAL A 570 -37.17 21.79 -2.87
C VAL A 570 -37.74 22.17 -1.49
N LEU A 571 -37.09 21.66 -0.46
CA LEU A 571 -37.24 22.20 0.89
C LEU A 571 -36.50 23.52 0.93
N THR A 572 -37.25 24.64 0.98
CA THR A 572 -36.69 25.95 1.30
C THR A 572 -36.14 25.90 2.73
N SER A 573 -34.89 25.59 2.89
CA SER A 573 -34.18 25.64 4.16
C SER A 573 -33.75 27.09 4.44
N SER A 574 -33.96 27.50 5.67
CA SER A 574 -33.34 28.69 6.25
C SER A 574 -31.83 28.66 6.04
N SER A 575 -31.26 29.79 5.63
CA SER A 575 -29.85 29.99 5.32
C SER A 575 -28.91 29.55 6.44
N SER A 576 -28.50 28.28 6.47
CA SER A 576 -27.22 27.95 6.98
C SER A 576 -26.21 28.24 5.85
N THR A 577 -25.21 29.05 6.12
CA THR A 577 -24.09 29.23 5.20
C THR A 577 -23.39 27.90 5.03
N SER A 578 -23.77 27.12 4.01
CA SER A 578 -23.00 25.95 3.62
C SER A 578 -21.72 26.46 2.98
N TYR A 579 -20.58 26.19 3.61
CA TYR A 579 -19.26 26.52 3.05
C TYR A 579 -19.00 25.82 1.71
N LEU A 580 -19.79 24.82 1.37
CA LEU A 580 -19.68 24.07 0.11
C LEU A 580 -20.29 24.78 -1.10
N ARG A 581 -21.26 25.69 -0.90
CA ARG A 581 -22.00 26.35 -2.00
C ARG A 581 -21.67 27.81 -2.19
N THR A 582 -20.46 28.25 -1.97
CA THR A 582 -20.05 29.61 -2.32
C THR A 582 -19.89 29.71 -3.83
N THR A 583 -20.65 30.62 -4.45
CA THR A 583 -20.41 31.04 -5.84
C THR A 583 -18.99 31.61 -5.90
N PRO A 584 -18.11 31.11 -6.76
CA PRO A 584 -16.75 31.62 -6.82
C PRO A 584 -16.76 33.10 -7.17
N THR A 585 -15.90 33.87 -6.50
CA THR A 585 -15.63 35.24 -6.94
C THR A 585 -15.04 35.16 -8.35
N PRO A 586 -15.43 36.02 -9.30
CA PRO A 586 -14.83 36.04 -10.61
C PRO A 586 -13.31 36.03 -10.54
N SER A 587 -12.66 35.16 -11.28
CA SER A 587 -11.21 34.90 -11.29
C SER A 587 -10.65 34.13 -10.08
N GLN A 588 -11.50 33.56 -9.22
CA GLN A 588 -11.08 32.63 -8.16
C GLN A 588 -11.45 31.19 -8.52
N ARG A 589 -10.75 30.22 -7.87
CA ARG A 589 -11.03 28.79 -8.03
C ARG A 589 -12.33 28.41 -7.31
N ASN A 590 -13.09 27.47 -7.89
CA ASN A 590 -14.16 26.77 -7.19
C ASN A 590 -13.60 25.44 -6.64
N VAL A 591 -13.12 25.47 -5.40
CA VAL A 591 -12.47 24.31 -4.79
C VAL A 591 -13.48 23.28 -4.29
N ASN A 592 -14.70 23.69 -3.93
CA ASN A 592 -15.73 22.76 -3.47
C ASN A 592 -16.38 21.99 -4.62
N HIS A 593 -16.56 22.64 -5.77
CA HIS A 593 -17.12 22.04 -6.98
C HIS A 593 -16.25 22.41 -8.18
N PRO A 594 -15.08 21.77 -8.34
CA PRO A 594 -14.23 22.03 -9.49
C PRO A 594 -14.99 21.75 -10.79
N PRO A 595 -14.80 22.56 -11.84
CA PRO A 595 -15.52 22.40 -13.10
C PRO A 595 -15.26 21.05 -13.79
N TYR A 596 -14.10 20.46 -13.56
CA TYR A 596 -13.81 19.08 -13.92
C TYR A 596 -14.08 18.16 -12.72
N VAL A 597 -14.98 17.21 -12.91
CA VAL A 597 -15.37 16.24 -11.87
C VAL A 597 -14.60 14.94 -12.12
N ILE A 598 -13.70 14.57 -11.21
CA ILE A 598 -13.00 13.27 -11.26
C ILE A 598 -13.95 12.13 -10.89
N ASN A 599 -13.64 10.91 -11.35
CA ASN A 599 -14.40 9.71 -11.03
C ASN A 599 -14.07 9.21 -9.61
N ASN A 600 -14.30 10.07 -8.60
CA ASN A 600 -14.09 9.71 -7.20
C ASN A 600 -15.15 8.71 -6.74
N VAL A 601 -14.72 7.67 -6.04
CA VAL A 601 -15.59 6.59 -5.51
C VAL A 601 -16.73 7.14 -4.63
N GLN A 602 -16.46 8.17 -3.85
CA GLN A 602 -17.44 8.81 -2.97
C GLN A 602 -18.28 9.88 -3.68
N GLY A 603 -18.01 10.17 -4.96
CA GLY A 603 -18.68 11.24 -5.72
C GLY A 603 -18.03 12.60 -5.50
N ASP A 604 -18.64 13.48 -4.73
CA ASP A 604 -18.07 14.82 -4.43
C ASP A 604 -16.79 14.68 -3.57
N LEU A 605 -15.85 15.62 -3.76
CA LEU A 605 -14.57 15.61 -3.05
C LEU A 605 -14.70 15.77 -1.52
N ALA A 606 -15.81 16.32 -1.05
CA ALA A 606 -16.09 16.53 0.38
C ALA A 606 -16.84 15.36 1.04
N VAL A 607 -17.24 14.34 0.28
CA VAL A 607 -17.99 13.19 0.82
C VAL A 607 -17.03 12.22 1.46
N HIS A 608 -17.28 11.84 2.71
CA HIS A 608 -16.38 11.03 3.54
C HIS A 608 -14.95 11.57 3.64
N ALA A 609 -14.79 12.89 3.54
CA ALA A 609 -13.50 13.56 3.60
C ALA A 609 -13.61 14.94 4.26
N VAL A 610 -12.52 15.48 4.74
CA VAL A 610 -12.43 16.91 5.07
C VAL A 610 -12.66 17.72 3.80
N SER A 611 -13.45 18.79 3.92
CA SER A 611 -13.84 19.60 2.77
C SER A 611 -12.64 20.23 2.07
N PRO A 612 -12.63 20.30 0.72
CA PRO A 612 -11.57 20.95 -0.04
C PRO A 612 -11.32 22.42 0.34
N ASN A 613 -12.29 23.11 0.92
CA ASN A 613 -12.12 24.50 1.38
C ASN A 613 -11.67 24.64 2.83
N ALA A 614 -11.46 23.54 3.55
CA ALA A 614 -10.77 23.60 4.85
C ALA A 614 -9.42 24.26 4.66
N THR A 615 -9.05 25.11 5.62
CA THR A 615 -7.92 26.03 5.47
C THR A 615 -6.86 25.73 6.54
N HIS A 616 -5.65 25.51 6.11
CA HIS A 616 -4.48 25.46 6.98
C HIS A 616 -4.10 26.84 7.50
N HIS A 617 -3.46 26.90 8.65
CA HIS A 617 -3.06 28.18 9.26
C HIS A 617 -2.16 29.06 8.38
N ASN A 618 -1.43 28.47 7.43
CA ASN A 618 -0.62 29.18 6.45
C ASN A 618 -1.43 29.65 5.21
N GLY A 619 -2.74 29.43 5.20
CA GLY A 619 -3.65 29.83 4.11
C GLY A 619 -3.72 28.86 2.93
N ILE A 620 -3.06 27.71 3.01
CA ILE A 620 -3.20 26.63 2.03
C ILE A 620 -4.56 25.97 2.22
N LEU A 621 -5.20 25.57 1.11
CA LEU A 621 -6.48 24.88 1.13
C LEU A 621 -6.26 23.36 1.09
N GLU A 622 -7.12 22.60 1.74
CA GLU A 622 -7.12 21.15 1.69
C GLU A 622 -7.21 20.62 0.24
N TYR A 623 -7.89 21.33 -0.63
CA TYR A 623 -7.92 21.09 -2.07
C TYR A 623 -6.55 20.92 -2.72
N ASP A 624 -5.54 21.65 -2.25
CA ASP A 624 -4.20 21.66 -2.81
C ASP A 624 -3.29 20.56 -2.24
N VAL A 625 -3.66 19.97 -1.08
CA VAL A 625 -2.79 19.08 -0.29
C VAL A 625 -3.47 17.81 0.19
N HIS A 626 -4.71 17.56 -0.18
CA HIS A 626 -5.50 16.43 0.30
C HIS A 626 -4.74 15.10 0.24
N ASN A 627 -4.16 14.77 -0.89
CA ASN A 627 -3.48 13.47 -1.08
C ASN A 627 -2.22 13.27 -0.22
N ILE A 628 -1.68 14.32 0.41
CA ILE A 628 -0.51 14.20 1.30
C ILE A 628 -0.86 14.19 2.79
N TRP A 629 -2.11 14.42 3.16
CA TRP A 629 -2.52 14.53 4.56
C TRP A 629 -2.16 13.27 5.36
N GLY A 630 -2.45 12.10 4.78
CA GLY A 630 -2.06 10.81 5.38
C GLY A 630 -0.55 10.64 5.56
N HIS A 631 0.25 11.06 4.59
CA HIS A 631 1.71 11.06 4.72
C HIS A 631 2.21 11.97 5.85
N GLN A 632 1.58 13.13 6.04
CA GLN A 632 1.98 14.09 7.06
C GLN A 632 1.74 13.57 8.49
N ILE A 633 0.62 12.90 8.75
CA ILE A 633 0.38 12.28 10.07
C ILE A 633 1.39 11.15 10.34
N LEU A 634 1.79 10.40 9.30
CA LEU A 634 2.83 9.36 9.46
C LEU A 634 4.18 10.00 9.85
N GLN A 635 4.54 11.16 9.30
CA GLN A 635 5.73 11.92 9.71
C GLN A 635 5.64 12.36 11.19
N ALA A 636 4.50 12.93 11.59
CA ALA A 636 4.27 13.36 12.96
C ALA A 636 4.34 12.19 13.95
N THR A 637 3.73 11.05 13.58
CA THR A 637 3.71 9.82 14.38
C THR A 637 5.10 9.19 14.49
N TYR A 638 5.86 9.17 13.40
CA TYR A 638 7.24 8.68 13.39
C TYR A 638 8.12 9.49 14.36
N ALA A 639 8.03 10.82 14.31
CA ALA A 639 8.75 11.71 15.22
C ALA A 639 8.28 11.53 16.68
N ALA A 640 7.00 11.26 16.89
CA ALA A 640 6.44 11.02 18.22
C ALA A 640 6.93 9.70 18.83
N LEU A 641 6.95 8.61 18.05
CA LEU A 641 7.48 7.31 18.50
C LEU A 641 8.99 7.37 18.78
N LEU A 642 9.78 8.10 17.98
CA LEU A 642 11.19 8.33 18.30
C LEU A 642 11.39 9.03 19.66
N ALA A 643 10.46 9.88 20.05
CA ALA A 643 10.49 10.55 21.35
C ALA A 643 9.96 9.65 22.50
N ALA A 644 8.92 8.87 22.24
CA ALA A 644 8.31 7.96 23.21
C ALA A 644 9.20 6.73 23.49
N ILE A 645 9.83 6.17 22.45
CA ILE A 645 10.66 4.96 22.50
C ILE A 645 12.05 5.26 21.91
N PRO A 646 12.90 6.01 22.61
CA PRO A 646 14.17 6.51 22.08
C PRO A 646 15.11 5.38 21.63
N GLY A 647 15.74 5.57 20.48
CA GLY A 647 16.77 4.68 19.95
C GLY A 647 16.24 3.39 19.29
N LYS A 648 14.93 3.15 19.31
CA LYS A 648 14.29 2.03 18.61
C LYS A 648 13.73 2.48 17.25
N ARG A 649 13.62 1.53 16.32
CA ARG A 649 12.93 1.76 15.03
C ARG A 649 11.43 1.90 15.29
N PRO A 650 10.79 3.01 14.94
CA PRO A 650 9.36 3.13 15.02
C PRO A 650 8.68 2.05 14.16
N PHE A 651 7.66 1.40 14.71
CA PHE A 651 6.81 0.49 13.96
C PHE A 651 5.44 1.17 13.78
N ILE A 652 5.11 1.48 12.54
CA ILE A 652 3.87 2.17 12.18
C ILE A 652 3.25 1.42 11.00
N ILE A 653 1.96 1.15 11.10
CA ILE A 653 1.13 0.71 9.98
C ILE A 653 0.09 1.81 9.75
N GLY A 654 0.08 2.39 8.54
CA GLY A 654 -0.84 3.46 8.19
C GLY A 654 -1.73 3.10 7.02
N ARG A 655 -2.98 3.61 7.00
CA ARG A 655 -3.94 3.33 5.93
C ARG A 655 -3.70 4.20 4.70
N SER A 656 -3.70 5.51 4.85
CA SER A 656 -3.42 6.42 3.74
C SER A 656 -1.93 6.71 3.61
N THR A 657 -1.40 6.57 2.40
CA THR A 657 0.02 6.73 2.07
C THR A 657 0.20 7.54 0.79
N PHE A 658 1.40 8.13 0.66
CA PHE A 658 1.85 8.90 -0.51
C PHE A 658 3.31 8.54 -0.82
N PRO A 659 3.87 8.86 -1.99
CA PRO A 659 5.31 8.71 -2.23
C PRO A 659 6.15 9.31 -1.10
N SER A 660 7.10 8.56 -0.59
CA SER A 660 7.93 8.76 0.61
C SER A 660 7.38 8.19 1.92
N SER A 661 6.11 7.75 2.00
CA SER A 661 5.58 7.15 3.24
C SER A 661 6.33 5.89 3.66
N GLY A 662 6.88 5.13 2.71
CA GLY A 662 7.68 3.93 3.00
C GLY A 662 8.96 4.20 3.81
N THR A 663 9.45 5.44 3.83
CA THR A 663 10.57 5.85 4.70
C THR A 663 10.21 5.93 6.18
N LEU A 664 8.91 5.86 6.51
CA LEU A 664 8.33 6.10 7.83
C LEU A 664 7.53 4.91 8.35
N ALA A 665 6.76 4.25 7.50
CA ALA A 665 5.71 3.32 7.89
C ALA A 665 5.57 2.15 6.89
N GLY A 666 4.93 1.08 7.36
CA GLY A 666 4.29 0.08 6.53
C GLY A 666 2.82 0.44 6.26
N HIS A 667 2.14 -0.44 5.54
CA HIS A 667 0.76 -0.25 5.11
C HIS A 667 -0.01 -1.58 5.14
N TRP A 668 -1.33 -1.50 5.31
CA TRP A 668 -2.21 -2.65 5.08
C TRP A 668 -3.29 -2.29 4.05
N GLY A 669 -3.85 -3.31 3.40
CA GLY A 669 -4.76 -3.13 2.26
C GLY A 669 -6.18 -2.69 2.62
N GLY A 670 -6.43 -2.16 3.83
CA GLY A 670 -7.72 -1.61 4.24
C GLY A 670 -8.79 -2.66 4.56
N ASP A 671 -10.06 -2.26 4.38
CA ASP A 671 -11.26 -2.96 4.83
C ASP A 671 -11.75 -4.00 3.82
N ASN A 672 -10.91 -4.97 3.49
CA ASN A 672 -11.22 -6.04 2.54
C ASN A 672 -12.37 -6.95 3.03
N SER A 673 -12.91 -7.77 2.14
CA SER A 673 -14.00 -8.68 2.48
C SER A 673 -13.55 -10.14 2.60
N ALA A 674 -14.25 -10.90 3.45
CA ALA A 674 -14.06 -12.34 3.65
C ALA A 674 -14.52 -13.14 2.42
N LYS A 675 -13.77 -13.01 1.29
CA LYS A 675 -14.04 -13.60 -0.03
C LYS A 675 -12.76 -14.08 -0.70
N PHE A 676 -12.86 -15.18 -1.45
CA PHE A 676 -11.70 -15.73 -2.18
C PHE A 676 -11.07 -14.76 -3.17
N TYR A 677 -11.87 -13.92 -3.83
CA TYR A 677 -11.31 -12.94 -4.78
C TYR A 677 -10.58 -11.79 -4.08
N TYR A 678 -10.92 -11.40 -2.84
CA TYR A 678 -10.10 -10.47 -2.06
C TYR A 678 -8.79 -11.12 -1.60
N MET A 679 -8.80 -12.42 -1.29
CA MET A 679 -7.56 -13.17 -1.08
C MET A 679 -6.66 -13.13 -2.33
N TYR A 680 -7.24 -13.27 -3.54
CA TYR A 680 -6.48 -13.08 -4.78
C TYR A 680 -5.91 -11.67 -4.88
N PHE A 681 -6.73 -10.62 -4.72
CA PHE A 681 -6.29 -9.23 -4.88
C PHE A 681 -5.20 -8.82 -3.89
N SER A 682 -5.06 -9.51 -2.76
CA SER A 682 -3.98 -9.25 -1.80
C SER A 682 -2.58 -9.40 -2.44
N ILE A 683 -2.44 -10.24 -3.47
CA ILE A 683 -1.17 -10.45 -4.18
C ILE A 683 -0.81 -9.25 -5.06
N PRO A 684 -1.64 -8.82 -6.05
CA PRO A 684 -1.33 -7.64 -6.85
C PRO A 684 -1.22 -6.34 -6.03
N GLN A 685 -1.97 -6.19 -4.92
CA GLN A 685 -1.77 -5.08 -4.00
C GLN A 685 -0.36 -5.09 -3.39
N ALA A 686 0.08 -6.24 -2.84
CA ALA A 686 1.41 -6.37 -2.24
C ALA A 686 2.52 -6.10 -3.27
N LEU A 687 2.35 -6.56 -4.50
CA LEU A 687 3.29 -6.30 -5.60
C LEU A 687 3.33 -4.80 -5.95
N SER A 688 2.17 -4.14 -6.00
CA SER A 688 2.08 -2.70 -6.25
C SER A 688 2.74 -1.87 -5.14
N PHE A 689 2.51 -2.21 -3.85
CA PHE A 689 3.15 -1.53 -2.73
C PHE A 689 4.66 -1.78 -2.67
N SER A 690 5.13 -2.93 -3.15
CA SER A 690 6.55 -3.18 -3.36
C SER A 690 7.16 -2.18 -4.37
N LEU A 691 6.44 -1.85 -5.47
CA LEU A 691 6.84 -0.80 -6.42
C LEU A 691 6.80 0.60 -5.81
N PHE A 692 5.83 0.89 -4.94
CA PHE A 692 5.67 2.20 -4.32
C PHE A 692 6.69 2.48 -3.20
N GLY A 693 7.59 1.54 -2.92
CA GLY A 693 8.60 1.69 -1.88
C GLY A 693 8.05 1.46 -0.46
N ILE A 694 6.97 0.71 -0.32
CA ILE A 694 6.36 0.32 0.95
C ILE A 694 6.32 -1.22 1.06
N PRO A 695 7.48 -1.88 1.18
CA PRO A 695 7.53 -3.35 1.19
C PRO A 695 6.91 -3.99 2.44
N MET A 696 6.75 -3.24 3.55
CA MET A 696 6.06 -3.73 4.75
C MET A 696 4.55 -3.64 4.53
N PHE A 697 4.02 -4.57 3.74
CA PHE A 697 2.64 -4.66 3.32
C PHE A 697 2.02 -6.00 3.67
N GLY A 698 0.74 -5.98 4.01
CA GLY A 698 -0.14 -7.13 4.18
C GLY A 698 -1.59 -6.69 4.12
N VAL A 699 -2.51 -7.64 4.26
CA VAL A 699 -3.96 -7.38 4.26
C VAL A 699 -4.58 -7.94 5.52
N ASP A 700 -5.82 -7.59 5.80
CA ASP A 700 -6.58 -8.22 6.88
C ASP A 700 -6.89 -9.67 6.50
N THR A 701 -6.09 -10.58 7.07
CA THR A 701 -6.13 -12.00 6.74
C THR A 701 -7.44 -12.60 7.21
N CYS A 702 -8.07 -13.39 6.38
CA CYS A 702 -9.41 -13.97 6.44
C CYS A 702 -10.54 -12.99 6.08
N GLY A 703 -10.22 -11.70 5.85
CA GLY A 703 -11.13 -10.63 5.48
C GLY A 703 -11.65 -9.85 6.68
N PHE A 704 -11.70 -8.51 6.54
CA PHE A 704 -12.23 -7.59 7.55
C PHE A 704 -13.75 -7.64 7.57
N ASN A 705 -14.39 -7.39 6.43
CA ASN A 705 -15.84 -7.34 6.31
C ASN A 705 -16.47 -8.70 6.03
N GLY A 706 -17.59 -8.97 6.70
CA GLY A 706 -18.34 -10.21 6.56
C GLY A 706 -17.73 -11.39 7.33
N ASN A 707 -18.38 -12.54 7.25
CA ASN A 707 -17.97 -13.74 7.96
C ASN A 707 -17.05 -14.59 7.09
N SER A 708 -15.86 -14.89 7.56
CA SER A 708 -15.01 -15.91 6.98
C SER A 708 -15.53 -17.32 7.26
N ASP A 709 -15.12 -18.28 6.46
CA ASP A 709 -15.32 -19.70 6.70
C ASP A 709 -13.98 -20.43 6.92
N GLU A 710 -14.08 -21.70 7.31
CA GLU A 710 -12.92 -22.51 7.64
C GLU A 710 -11.95 -22.67 6.47
N GLU A 711 -12.44 -22.88 5.25
CA GLU A 711 -11.57 -23.06 4.07
C GLU A 711 -10.89 -21.76 3.67
N LEU A 712 -11.65 -20.65 3.60
CA LEU A 712 -11.09 -19.35 3.24
C LEU A 712 -10.01 -18.93 4.23
N CYS A 713 -10.30 -19.03 5.54
CA CYS A 713 -9.33 -18.65 6.56
C CYS A 713 -8.12 -19.59 6.59
N ASN A 714 -8.32 -20.90 6.37
CA ASN A 714 -7.23 -21.86 6.24
C ASN A 714 -6.25 -21.46 5.12
N ARG A 715 -6.76 -21.15 3.93
CA ARG A 715 -5.92 -20.77 2.78
C ARG A 715 -5.32 -19.38 2.93
N TRP A 716 -6.07 -18.43 3.45
CA TRP A 716 -5.59 -17.05 3.60
C TRP A 716 -4.53 -16.92 4.70
N MET A 717 -4.67 -17.64 5.82
CA MET A 717 -3.64 -17.73 6.86
C MET A 717 -2.32 -18.29 6.32
N GLN A 718 -2.38 -19.27 5.40
CA GLN A 718 -1.19 -19.81 4.74
C GLN A 718 -0.55 -18.81 3.78
N LEU A 719 -1.36 -18.13 2.93
CA LEU A 719 -0.87 -17.13 2.00
C LEU A 719 -0.21 -15.96 2.73
N SER A 720 -0.91 -15.37 3.69
CA SER A 720 -0.41 -14.20 4.43
C SER A 720 0.84 -14.50 5.27
N ALA A 721 1.09 -15.76 5.62
CA ALA A 721 2.34 -16.15 6.26
C ALA A 721 3.58 -15.87 5.39
N LEU A 722 3.42 -15.71 4.09
CA LEU A 722 4.50 -15.36 3.14
C LEU A 722 4.47 -13.87 2.73
N PHE A 723 3.57 -13.07 3.29
CA PHE A 723 3.58 -11.62 3.13
C PHE A 723 4.52 -10.98 4.16
N PRO A 724 5.12 -9.82 3.86
CA PRO A 724 5.95 -9.09 4.82
C PRO A 724 5.23 -8.76 6.12
N PHE A 725 4.08 -8.11 6.06
CA PHE A 725 3.19 -7.88 7.20
C PHE A 725 2.12 -8.97 7.28
N TYR A 726 1.96 -9.62 8.45
CA TYR A 726 1.08 -10.76 8.64
C TYR A 726 0.14 -10.53 9.82
N ARG A 727 -1.07 -10.02 9.54
CA ARG A 727 -2.08 -9.71 10.56
C ARG A 727 -3.41 -10.37 10.22
N ASN A 728 -4.04 -11.03 11.23
CA ASN A 728 -5.46 -11.39 11.21
C ASN A 728 -6.26 -10.26 11.87
N HIS A 729 -7.31 -9.79 11.22
CA HIS A 729 -8.18 -8.73 11.72
C HIS A 729 -9.55 -8.80 11.09
N ASN A 730 -10.64 -8.50 11.85
CA ASN A 730 -11.97 -8.36 11.32
C ASN A 730 -12.85 -7.37 12.13
N THR A 731 -13.97 -6.99 11.50
CA THR A 731 -14.92 -6.00 12.02
C THR A 731 -15.76 -6.54 13.19
N LEU A 732 -16.32 -5.63 13.98
CA LEU A 732 -17.17 -5.88 15.14
C LEU A 732 -18.35 -6.82 14.85
N SER A 733 -18.99 -6.68 13.69
CA SER A 733 -20.18 -7.44 13.29
C SER A 733 -19.88 -8.84 12.76
N ALA A 734 -18.62 -9.17 12.48
CA ALA A 734 -18.22 -10.47 11.95
C ALA A 734 -18.06 -11.51 13.06
N ASN A 735 -18.16 -12.80 12.70
CA ASN A 735 -17.84 -13.90 13.61
C ASN A 735 -16.35 -13.90 13.98
N PRO A 736 -15.97 -14.45 15.14
CA PRO A 736 -14.56 -14.68 15.48
C PRO A 736 -13.85 -15.50 14.38
N GLN A 737 -12.63 -15.09 14.04
CA GLN A 737 -11.81 -15.75 13.00
C GLN A 737 -10.34 -15.90 13.40
N GLU A 738 -10.03 -15.78 14.68
CA GLU A 738 -8.69 -16.04 15.19
C GLU A 738 -8.24 -17.45 14.77
N ALA A 739 -6.96 -17.63 14.48
CA ALA A 739 -6.43 -18.87 13.89
C ALA A 739 -6.74 -20.15 14.68
N TYR A 740 -7.13 -20.05 15.94
CA TYR A 740 -7.51 -21.19 16.78
C TYR A 740 -9.00 -21.59 16.72
N VAL A 741 -9.83 -20.86 15.96
CA VAL A 741 -11.30 -21.11 15.91
C VAL A 741 -11.61 -22.45 15.24
N TRP A 742 -10.86 -22.83 14.21
CA TRP A 742 -11.04 -24.10 13.49
C TRP A 742 -9.78 -24.97 13.58
N SER A 743 -9.97 -26.27 13.76
CA SER A 743 -8.83 -27.21 13.89
C SER A 743 -7.94 -27.27 12.64
N SER A 744 -8.55 -27.26 11.45
CA SER A 744 -7.79 -27.28 10.21
C SER A 744 -7.00 -25.99 9.99
N VAL A 745 -7.51 -24.85 10.46
CA VAL A 745 -6.82 -23.56 10.42
C VAL A 745 -5.62 -23.56 11.38
N ILE A 746 -5.75 -24.15 12.59
CA ILE A 746 -4.63 -24.30 13.52
C ILE A 746 -3.46 -25.01 12.84
N ASP A 747 -3.72 -26.19 12.23
CA ASP A 747 -2.68 -27.02 11.63
C ASP A 747 -2.03 -26.33 10.42
N ALA A 748 -2.87 -25.75 9.55
CA ALA A 748 -2.41 -25.03 8.36
C ALA A 748 -1.57 -23.78 8.73
N THR A 749 -2.02 -23.02 9.71
CA THR A 749 -1.32 -21.83 10.22
C THR A 749 0.03 -22.20 10.81
N LYS A 750 0.11 -23.24 11.65
CA LYS A 750 1.39 -23.71 12.18
C LYS A 750 2.35 -24.19 11.10
N ALA A 751 1.85 -24.90 10.10
CA ALA A 751 2.66 -25.37 8.97
C ALA A 751 3.24 -24.17 8.16
N ALA A 752 2.41 -23.18 7.84
CA ALA A 752 2.85 -22.00 7.12
C ALA A 752 3.76 -21.09 7.96
N MET A 753 3.47 -20.93 9.25
CA MET A 753 4.34 -20.19 10.16
C MET A 753 5.71 -20.88 10.33
N ASN A 754 5.77 -22.21 10.29
CA ASN A 754 7.05 -22.91 10.30
C ASN A 754 7.92 -22.54 9.09
N VAL A 755 7.31 -22.41 7.90
CA VAL A 755 8.02 -21.89 6.70
C VAL A 755 8.45 -20.45 6.93
N ARG A 756 7.52 -19.56 7.37
CA ARG A 756 7.82 -18.16 7.65
C ARG A 756 8.98 -17.99 8.62
N PHE A 757 8.94 -18.66 9.78
CA PHE A 757 9.97 -18.53 10.79
C PHE A 757 11.34 -18.97 10.29
N GLN A 758 11.40 -20.05 9.49
CA GLN A 758 12.64 -20.47 8.85
C GLN A 758 13.15 -19.41 7.87
N LEU A 759 12.26 -18.69 7.19
CA LEU A 759 12.59 -17.64 6.22
C LEU A 759 12.76 -16.25 6.83
N LEU A 760 12.47 -16.03 8.14
CA LEU A 760 12.62 -14.69 8.74
C LEU A 760 14.01 -14.08 8.57
N PRO A 761 15.13 -14.81 8.72
CA PRO A 761 16.45 -14.25 8.47
C PRO A 761 16.67 -13.82 7.02
N TYR A 762 16.11 -14.57 6.07
CA TYR A 762 16.12 -14.23 4.66
C TYR A 762 15.26 -12.98 4.39
N LEU A 763 14.02 -12.96 4.90
CA LEU A 763 13.11 -11.82 4.76
C LEU A 763 13.72 -10.53 5.35
N TYR A 764 14.32 -10.62 6.53
CA TYR A 764 15.01 -9.48 7.16
C TYR A 764 16.20 -8.98 6.32
N THR A 765 16.93 -9.89 5.69
CA THR A 765 18.02 -9.53 4.76
C THR A 765 17.47 -8.84 3.50
N LEU A 766 16.32 -9.27 2.97
CA LEU A 766 15.64 -8.58 1.87
C LEU A 766 15.24 -7.15 2.26
N PHE A 767 14.74 -6.96 3.49
CA PHE A 767 14.41 -5.61 4.00
C PHE A 767 15.66 -4.74 4.20
N TYR A 768 16.76 -5.32 4.62
CA TYR A 768 18.04 -4.61 4.66
C TYR A 768 18.48 -4.16 3.25
N ASN A 769 18.34 -5.01 2.25
CA ASN A 769 18.64 -4.67 0.86
C ASN A 769 17.66 -3.60 0.33
N ALA A 770 16.38 -3.69 0.63
CA ALA A 770 15.41 -2.66 0.30
C ALA A 770 15.77 -1.31 0.92
N HIS A 771 16.16 -1.30 2.19
CA HIS A 771 16.58 -0.10 2.91
C HIS A 771 17.88 0.52 2.38
N THR A 772 18.83 -0.28 1.95
CA THR A 772 20.17 0.20 1.57
C THR A 772 20.39 0.32 0.07
N GLN A 773 19.62 -0.43 -0.74
CA GLN A 773 19.82 -0.56 -2.18
C GLN A 773 18.53 -0.30 -2.98
N GLY A 774 17.37 -0.21 -2.31
CA GLY A 774 16.07 -0.02 -2.98
C GLY A 774 15.51 -1.27 -3.66
N ASP A 775 15.95 -2.46 -3.25
CA ASP A 775 15.44 -3.72 -3.79
C ASP A 775 13.97 -3.94 -3.42
N THR A 776 13.21 -4.56 -4.30
CA THR A 776 11.86 -5.04 -4.00
C THR A 776 11.91 -6.34 -3.21
N VAL A 777 11.04 -6.47 -2.18
CA VAL A 777 10.98 -7.66 -1.32
C VAL A 777 10.08 -8.72 -1.93
N MET A 778 8.82 -8.38 -2.16
CA MET A 778 7.86 -9.22 -2.85
C MET A 778 7.84 -8.82 -4.33
N ARG A 779 8.01 -9.77 -5.24
CA ARG A 779 8.24 -9.51 -6.67
C ARG A 779 7.28 -10.27 -7.55
N ALA A 780 6.81 -9.62 -8.61
CA ALA A 780 6.11 -10.32 -9.69
C ALA A 780 7.08 -11.19 -10.49
N LEU A 781 6.57 -12.28 -11.05
CA LEU A 781 7.37 -13.16 -11.91
C LEU A 781 7.99 -12.39 -13.10
N ALA A 782 7.22 -11.46 -13.70
CA ALA A 782 7.69 -10.63 -14.80
C ALA A 782 8.90 -9.74 -14.44
N TRP A 783 9.11 -9.42 -13.15
CA TRP A 783 10.25 -8.61 -12.74
C TRP A 783 11.51 -9.43 -12.52
N GLU A 784 11.33 -10.67 -12.08
CA GLU A 784 12.44 -11.60 -11.86
C GLU A 784 12.85 -12.32 -13.16
N PHE A 785 11.90 -12.45 -14.10
CA PHE A 785 12.11 -13.04 -15.42
C PHE A 785 11.70 -12.03 -16.52
N PRO A 786 12.43 -10.92 -16.65
CA PRO A 786 11.97 -9.77 -17.44
C PRO A 786 11.88 -10.03 -18.95
N ASN A 787 12.50 -11.08 -19.46
CA ASN A 787 12.50 -11.41 -20.88
C ASN A 787 11.43 -12.45 -21.28
N ASP A 788 10.50 -12.78 -20.38
CA ASP A 788 9.37 -13.63 -20.68
C ASP A 788 8.04 -12.84 -20.74
N PRO A 789 7.56 -12.45 -21.93
CA PRO A 789 6.36 -11.64 -22.09
C PRO A 789 5.09 -12.36 -21.64
N SER A 790 5.11 -13.70 -21.53
CA SER A 790 3.95 -14.46 -21.05
C SER A 790 3.68 -14.28 -19.55
N LEU A 791 4.64 -13.71 -18.84
CA LEU A 791 4.53 -13.42 -17.40
C LEU A 791 4.06 -11.99 -17.10
N ALA A 792 3.83 -11.18 -18.14
CA ALA A 792 3.43 -9.77 -17.96
C ALA A 792 2.18 -9.58 -17.08
N ASP A 793 1.30 -10.58 -17.06
CA ASP A 793 0.02 -10.60 -16.34
C ASP A 793 -0.01 -11.66 -15.21
N ALA A 794 1.16 -12.22 -14.84
CA ALA A 794 1.25 -13.28 -13.84
C ALA A 794 1.19 -12.69 -12.41
N ASP A 795 -0.01 -12.58 -11.87
CA ASP A 795 -0.31 -11.99 -10.56
C ASP A 795 -0.95 -12.94 -9.53
N ARG A 796 -1.01 -14.25 -9.86
CA ARG A 796 -1.49 -15.30 -8.96
C ARG A 796 -0.38 -16.07 -8.25
N GLN A 797 0.85 -15.82 -8.65
CA GLN A 797 2.08 -16.29 -8.05
C GLN A 797 2.99 -15.10 -7.77
N PHE A 798 3.91 -15.27 -6.86
CA PHE A 798 4.92 -14.25 -6.57
C PHE A 798 6.22 -14.90 -6.08
N VAL A 799 7.29 -14.13 -6.09
CA VAL A 799 8.55 -14.52 -5.45
C VAL A 799 8.89 -13.60 -4.29
N LEU A 800 9.44 -14.16 -3.20
CA LEU A 800 10.10 -13.40 -2.15
C LEU A 800 11.58 -13.30 -2.48
N GLY A 801 12.04 -12.09 -2.75
CA GLY A 801 13.35 -11.86 -3.32
C GLY A 801 13.55 -12.71 -4.58
N PRO A 802 14.80 -13.11 -4.92
CA PRO A 802 15.07 -13.93 -6.09
C PRO A 802 14.84 -15.43 -5.88
N SER A 803 14.57 -15.90 -4.64
CA SER A 803 14.80 -17.31 -4.29
C SER A 803 13.57 -18.13 -3.93
N ILE A 804 12.45 -17.52 -3.51
CA ILE A 804 11.30 -18.28 -3.00
C ILE A 804 10.07 -18.02 -3.87
N LEU A 805 9.64 -19.03 -4.62
CA LEU A 805 8.43 -19.01 -5.42
C LEU A 805 7.23 -19.53 -4.60
N VAL A 806 6.12 -18.79 -4.62
CA VAL A 806 4.88 -19.11 -3.89
C VAL A 806 3.72 -19.22 -4.87
N THR A 807 2.98 -20.33 -4.78
CA THR A 807 1.85 -20.64 -5.68
C THR A 807 0.58 -20.96 -4.87
N PRO A 808 -0.16 -19.96 -4.37
CA PRO A 808 -1.31 -20.17 -3.51
C PRO A 808 -2.54 -20.69 -4.25
N VAL A 809 -3.40 -21.44 -3.55
CA VAL A 809 -4.74 -21.81 -4.03
C VAL A 809 -5.69 -20.65 -3.75
N LEU A 810 -6.25 -20.07 -4.81
CA LEU A 810 -7.12 -18.88 -4.76
C LEU A 810 -8.58 -19.20 -5.11
N THR A 811 -8.93 -20.49 -5.23
CA THR A 811 -10.25 -20.95 -5.63
C THR A 811 -10.80 -21.89 -4.57
N GLN A 812 -12.03 -21.67 -4.14
CA GLN A 812 -12.72 -22.49 -3.15
C GLN A 812 -12.88 -23.95 -3.63
N GLY A 813 -12.65 -24.90 -2.75
CA GLY A 813 -12.79 -26.34 -3.01
C GLY A 813 -11.68 -26.95 -3.88
N ALA A 814 -10.74 -26.16 -4.37
CA ALA A 814 -9.68 -26.67 -5.21
C ALA A 814 -8.64 -27.47 -4.39
N THR A 815 -8.19 -28.58 -4.97
CA THR A 815 -7.11 -29.42 -4.41
C THR A 815 -5.85 -29.42 -5.26
N THR A 816 -5.87 -28.63 -6.31
CA THR A 816 -4.75 -28.35 -7.21
C THR A 816 -4.72 -26.86 -7.54
N VAL A 817 -3.58 -26.39 -7.99
CA VAL A 817 -3.40 -25.04 -8.53
C VAL A 817 -2.53 -25.10 -9.77
N ASP A 818 -2.86 -24.29 -10.77
CA ASP A 818 -1.99 -24.12 -11.93
C ASP A 818 -0.95 -23.04 -11.64
N GLY A 819 0.29 -23.30 -12.05
CA GLY A 819 1.41 -22.41 -11.83
C GLY A 819 2.50 -22.53 -12.88
N VAL A 820 3.38 -21.56 -12.90
CA VAL A 820 4.51 -21.48 -13.82
C VAL A 820 5.81 -21.61 -13.04
N PHE A 821 6.76 -22.39 -13.57
CA PHE A 821 8.15 -22.42 -13.12
C PHE A 821 9.03 -21.81 -14.22
N PRO A 822 9.21 -20.48 -14.20
CA PRO A 822 9.95 -19.80 -15.28
C PRO A 822 11.37 -20.36 -15.43
N GLY A 823 11.80 -20.56 -16.68
CA GLY A 823 13.11 -21.11 -17.01
C GLY A 823 13.27 -22.62 -16.84
N LEU A 824 12.31 -23.33 -16.21
CA LEU A 824 12.42 -24.77 -15.96
C LEU A 824 12.33 -25.59 -17.25
N VAL A 825 11.40 -25.24 -18.13
CA VAL A 825 11.22 -25.92 -19.44
C VAL A 825 12.38 -25.63 -20.38
N GLU A 826 12.88 -24.41 -20.33
CA GLU A 826 14.04 -23.94 -21.11
C GLU A 826 15.36 -24.53 -20.58
N GLY A 827 15.37 -25.08 -19.38
CA GLY A 827 16.56 -25.61 -18.73
C GLY A 827 17.55 -24.54 -18.24
N THR A 828 17.08 -23.30 -18.07
CA THR A 828 17.86 -22.21 -17.52
C THR A 828 17.77 -22.11 -16.01
N ASP A 829 16.70 -22.66 -15.43
CA ASP A 829 16.43 -22.65 -14.00
C ASP A 829 16.06 -24.06 -13.49
N VAL A 830 16.19 -24.27 -12.20
CA VAL A 830 15.74 -25.46 -11.47
C VAL A 830 15.02 -25.01 -10.20
N TYR A 831 14.02 -25.74 -9.79
CA TYR A 831 13.25 -25.48 -8.58
C TYR A 831 13.25 -26.70 -7.67
N TYR A 832 13.25 -26.49 -6.36
CA TYR A 832 13.21 -27.52 -5.33
C TYR A 832 11.97 -27.30 -4.46
N ASP A 833 11.19 -28.35 -4.26
CA ASP A 833 10.05 -28.31 -3.34
C ASP A 833 10.56 -28.06 -1.91
N TRP A 834 9.95 -27.07 -1.23
CA TRP A 834 10.37 -26.68 0.12
C TRP A 834 10.26 -27.83 1.13
N TYR A 835 9.19 -28.63 1.04
CA TYR A 835 8.83 -29.61 2.06
C TYR A 835 9.58 -30.94 1.92
N ASN A 836 9.68 -31.47 0.71
CA ASN A 836 10.31 -32.75 0.44
C ASN A 836 11.73 -32.62 -0.15
N GLN A 837 12.16 -31.39 -0.47
CA GLN A 837 13.49 -31.05 -0.97
C GLN A 837 13.86 -31.72 -2.32
N THR A 838 12.85 -32.20 -3.05
CA THR A 838 13.08 -32.81 -4.37
C THR A 838 13.14 -31.75 -5.46
N PRO A 839 13.97 -31.93 -6.49
CA PRO A 839 13.87 -31.10 -7.68
C PRO A 839 12.51 -31.29 -8.36
N VAL A 840 11.92 -30.19 -8.80
CA VAL A 840 10.68 -30.21 -9.58
C VAL A 840 10.97 -30.86 -10.94
N SER A 841 10.15 -31.82 -11.33
CA SER A 841 10.25 -32.48 -12.63
C SER A 841 9.90 -31.50 -13.75
N VAL A 842 10.69 -31.51 -14.83
CA VAL A 842 10.43 -30.65 -15.99
C VAL A 842 9.06 -31.01 -16.59
N PRO A 843 8.09 -30.08 -16.62
CA PRO A 843 6.79 -30.33 -17.22
C PRO A 843 6.86 -30.27 -18.74
N SER A 844 5.81 -30.75 -19.41
CA SER A 844 5.72 -30.69 -20.87
C SER A 844 5.40 -29.30 -21.43
N THR A 845 4.88 -28.40 -20.59
CA THR A 845 4.52 -27.01 -20.91
C THR A 845 4.93 -26.12 -19.74
N LYS A 846 5.08 -24.80 -19.99
CA LYS A 846 5.41 -23.82 -18.93
C LYS A 846 4.39 -23.81 -17.80
N ASN A 847 3.08 -23.87 -18.14
CA ASN A 847 2.02 -23.98 -17.14
C ASN A 847 1.85 -25.42 -16.68
N THR A 848 1.82 -25.66 -15.38
CA THR A 848 1.72 -27.00 -14.78
C THR A 848 0.77 -27.02 -13.60
N THR A 849 0.04 -28.14 -13.47
CA THR A 849 -0.88 -28.35 -12.35
C THR A 849 -0.14 -28.94 -11.16
N ILE A 850 -0.24 -28.28 -10.02
CA ILE A 850 0.44 -28.58 -8.76
C ILE A 850 -0.59 -29.12 -7.77
N ALA A 851 -0.31 -30.21 -7.08
CA ALA A 851 -1.15 -30.71 -6.00
C ALA A 851 -1.09 -29.76 -4.79
N ALA A 852 -2.26 -29.28 -4.36
CA ALA A 852 -2.40 -28.32 -3.27
C ALA A 852 -3.67 -28.60 -2.45
N PRO A 853 -3.72 -29.72 -1.71
CA PRO A 853 -4.85 -30.03 -0.84
C PRO A 853 -5.01 -28.97 0.25
N LEU A 854 -6.16 -28.92 0.91
CA LEU A 854 -6.41 -27.99 2.01
C LEU A 854 -5.33 -28.15 3.10
N GLY A 855 -4.79 -27.03 3.55
CA GLY A 855 -3.70 -27.01 4.52
C GLY A 855 -2.29 -27.12 3.93
N HIS A 856 -2.16 -27.13 2.58
CA HIS A 856 -0.87 -27.14 1.90
C HIS A 856 -0.73 -25.94 0.96
N LEU A 857 0.27 -25.11 1.19
CA LEU A 857 0.68 -24.01 0.34
C LEU A 857 1.94 -24.43 -0.45
N PRO A 858 1.89 -24.57 -1.78
CA PRO A 858 3.06 -24.84 -2.58
C PRO A 858 4.10 -23.73 -2.50
N VAL A 859 5.28 -24.06 -2.00
CA VAL A 859 6.45 -23.19 -1.86
C VAL A 859 7.67 -23.89 -2.44
N TYR A 860 8.45 -23.16 -3.23
CA TYR A 860 9.61 -23.69 -3.92
C TYR A 860 10.83 -22.80 -3.73
N ILE A 861 12.00 -23.43 -3.66
CA ILE A 861 13.29 -22.74 -3.69
C ILE A 861 13.79 -22.75 -5.13
N ARG A 862 14.01 -21.58 -5.72
CA ARG A 862 14.71 -21.46 -7.00
C ARG A 862 16.18 -21.82 -6.82
N GLY A 863 16.74 -22.60 -7.74
CA GLY A 863 18.16 -22.93 -7.75
C GLY A 863 19.04 -21.69 -7.88
N GLY A 864 20.26 -21.81 -7.36
CA GLY A 864 21.19 -20.68 -7.23
C GLY A 864 21.17 -20.02 -5.85
N ALA A 865 20.40 -20.53 -4.88
CA ALA A 865 20.21 -19.94 -3.56
C ALA A 865 20.94 -20.65 -2.43
N VAL A 866 21.48 -19.87 -1.48
CA VAL A 866 21.89 -20.34 -0.15
C VAL A 866 21.11 -19.57 0.90
N LEU A 867 20.31 -20.27 1.70
CA LEU A 867 19.42 -19.71 2.70
C LEU A 867 19.86 -20.08 4.11
N ALA A 868 20.05 -19.08 4.97
CA ALA A 868 20.21 -19.28 6.40
C ALA A 868 18.84 -19.33 7.07
N THR A 869 18.56 -20.35 7.86
CA THR A 869 17.28 -20.60 8.50
C THR A 869 17.41 -20.78 10.00
N GLN A 870 16.34 -20.49 10.73
CA GLN A 870 16.20 -20.75 12.17
C GLN A 870 14.90 -21.50 12.46
N GLN A 871 14.77 -22.09 13.63
CA GLN A 871 13.58 -22.85 14.00
C GLN A 871 12.44 -21.94 14.44
N MET A 872 11.19 -22.37 14.16
CA MET A 872 9.99 -21.71 14.66
C MET A 872 9.96 -21.74 16.19
N ALA A 873 9.54 -20.63 16.79
CA ALA A 873 9.28 -20.48 18.21
C ALA A 873 8.00 -19.64 18.41
N MET A 874 7.58 -19.43 19.66
CA MET A 874 6.36 -18.67 19.95
C MET A 874 6.48 -17.17 19.64
N THR A 875 7.73 -16.64 19.57
CA THR A 875 8.02 -15.27 19.18
C THR A 875 9.29 -15.21 18.32
N THR A 876 9.47 -14.13 17.59
CA THR A 876 10.67 -13.89 16.78
C THR A 876 11.91 -13.78 17.66
N ARG A 877 11.78 -13.17 18.87
CA ARG A 877 12.86 -13.12 19.87
C ARG A 877 13.33 -14.51 20.30
N ALA A 878 12.41 -15.44 20.50
CA ALA A 878 12.76 -16.81 20.86
C ALA A 878 13.37 -17.56 19.66
N ALA A 879 12.85 -17.38 18.46
CA ALA A 879 13.37 -17.99 17.24
C ALA A 879 14.82 -17.56 16.94
N ARG A 880 15.14 -16.27 17.11
CA ARG A 880 16.50 -15.72 16.93
C ARG A 880 17.55 -16.36 17.84
N ASN A 881 17.14 -17.00 18.93
CA ASN A 881 18.03 -17.72 19.84
C ASN A 881 18.20 -19.21 19.52
N THR A 882 17.59 -19.71 18.44
CA THR A 882 17.77 -21.09 17.97
C THR A 882 19.02 -21.23 17.10
N SER A 883 19.55 -22.45 17.01
CA SER A 883 20.70 -22.74 16.15
C SER A 883 20.38 -22.47 14.69
N TRP A 884 21.42 -22.10 13.94
CA TRP A 884 21.35 -21.92 12.50
C TRP A 884 21.29 -23.23 11.75
N SER A 885 20.59 -23.21 10.61
CA SER A 885 20.71 -24.23 9.57
C SER A 885 20.93 -23.53 8.21
N LEU A 886 21.58 -24.24 7.27
CA LEU A 886 21.75 -23.74 5.91
C LEU A 886 21.06 -24.68 4.92
N ILE A 887 20.40 -24.10 3.94
CA ILE A 887 19.89 -24.78 2.75
C ILE A 887 20.72 -24.28 1.56
N VAL A 888 21.34 -25.20 0.84
CA VAL A 888 22.06 -24.93 -0.41
C VAL A 888 21.27 -25.56 -1.55
N ALA A 889 20.73 -24.73 -2.42
CA ALA A 889 19.94 -25.12 -3.57
C ALA A 889 20.70 -24.70 -4.85
N PRO A 890 21.57 -25.55 -5.42
CA PRO A 890 22.36 -25.21 -6.60
C PRO A 890 21.47 -24.90 -7.81
N GLY A 891 21.91 -23.97 -8.64
CA GLY A 891 21.35 -23.72 -9.98
C GLY A 891 21.75 -24.79 -10.99
N VAL A 892 21.31 -24.65 -12.23
CA VAL A 892 21.64 -25.57 -13.35
C VAL A 892 23.15 -25.65 -13.63
N ASP A 893 23.88 -24.59 -13.32
CA ASP A 893 25.33 -24.48 -13.43
C ASP A 893 26.08 -25.06 -12.22
N GLY A 894 25.36 -25.53 -11.21
CA GLY A 894 25.87 -26.06 -9.96
C GLY A 894 26.36 -25.00 -8.96
N THR A 895 26.09 -23.72 -9.20
CA THR A 895 26.43 -22.62 -8.27
C THR A 895 25.24 -22.23 -7.41
N ALA A 896 25.53 -21.66 -6.23
CA ALA A 896 24.51 -21.01 -5.39
C ALA A 896 25.17 -19.90 -4.56
N SER A 897 24.43 -18.86 -4.27
CA SER A 897 24.89 -17.74 -3.45
C SER A 897 23.80 -17.25 -2.50
N GLY A 898 24.20 -16.49 -1.49
CA GLY A 898 23.26 -15.87 -0.56
C GLY A 898 23.96 -14.93 0.39
N SER A 899 23.18 -14.17 1.12
CA SER A 899 23.65 -13.30 2.19
C SER A 899 22.72 -13.35 3.40
N LEU A 900 23.26 -12.94 4.55
CA LEU A 900 22.53 -12.84 5.81
C LEU A 900 22.98 -11.56 6.52
N TYR A 901 22.05 -10.65 6.74
CA TYR A 901 22.27 -9.46 7.54
C TYR A 901 21.87 -9.71 9.00
N LEU A 902 22.71 -9.27 9.92
CA LEU A 902 22.53 -9.45 11.36
C LEU A 902 22.79 -8.15 12.11
N ASP A 903 21.88 -7.79 13.00
CA ASP A 903 21.97 -6.75 13.99
C ASP A 903 21.13 -7.12 15.24
N ASP A 904 20.86 -6.17 16.14
CA ASP A 904 20.03 -6.45 17.32
C ASP A 904 18.53 -6.60 17.00
N GLY A 905 18.11 -6.20 15.80
CA GLY A 905 16.73 -6.31 15.31
C GLY A 905 15.80 -5.15 15.68
N GLU A 906 16.24 -4.17 16.46
CA GLU A 906 15.37 -3.12 17.00
C GLU A 906 15.98 -1.72 16.96
N SER A 907 17.31 -1.58 17.09
CA SER A 907 17.94 -0.25 17.20
C SER A 907 17.83 0.53 15.90
N LEU A 908 17.44 1.79 16.00
CA LEU A 908 17.40 2.72 14.86
C LEU A 908 18.79 2.89 14.23
N ALA A 909 19.83 2.96 15.06
CA ALA A 909 21.23 2.97 14.65
C ALA A 909 21.99 1.88 15.43
N PRO A 910 22.06 0.65 14.92
CA PRO A 910 22.71 -0.45 15.62
C PRO A 910 24.19 -0.17 15.82
N ASN A 911 24.69 -0.38 17.05
CA ASN A 911 26.11 -0.20 17.40
C ASN A 911 27.05 -1.17 16.67
N ALA A 912 26.51 -2.30 16.24
CA ALA A 912 27.24 -3.34 15.54
C ALA A 912 26.31 -4.05 14.55
N THR A 913 26.84 -4.34 13.38
CA THR A 913 26.15 -5.11 12.33
C THR A 913 27.08 -6.20 11.81
N LYS A 914 26.51 -7.18 11.12
CA LYS A 914 27.27 -8.23 10.47
C LYS A 914 26.60 -8.67 9.18
N ILE A 915 27.39 -8.90 8.13
CA ILE A 915 26.96 -9.52 6.89
C ILE A 915 27.73 -10.83 6.75
N VAL A 916 27.01 -11.93 6.58
CA VAL A 916 27.55 -13.23 6.22
C VAL A 916 27.20 -13.50 4.77
N THR A 917 28.20 -13.81 3.94
CA THR A 917 27.96 -14.15 2.53
C THR A 917 28.33 -15.61 2.27
N PHE A 918 27.53 -16.23 1.42
CA PHE A 918 27.63 -17.64 1.05
C PHE A 918 27.91 -17.75 -0.44
N ALA A 919 28.88 -18.56 -0.82
CA ALA A 919 29.17 -18.91 -2.21
C ALA A 919 29.43 -20.42 -2.32
N ALA A 920 28.52 -21.10 -3.01
CA ALA A 920 28.63 -22.53 -3.29
C ALA A 920 28.98 -22.76 -4.77
N GLU A 921 29.92 -23.63 -5.01
CA GLU A 921 30.33 -24.13 -6.32
C GLU A 921 30.44 -25.64 -6.22
N MET A 922 30.30 -26.37 -7.33
CA MET A 922 30.31 -27.84 -7.41
C MET A 922 31.08 -28.54 -6.30
N GLY A 923 30.39 -28.99 -5.23
CA GLY A 923 30.97 -29.75 -4.12
C GLY A 923 31.67 -28.93 -3.04
N SER A 924 31.51 -27.62 -3.01
CA SER A 924 32.04 -26.74 -1.95
C SER A 924 31.08 -25.57 -1.61
N LEU A 925 31.15 -25.13 -0.37
CA LEU A 925 30.52 -23.90 0.13
C LEU A 925 31.57 -23.09 0.89
N ASN A 926 31.72 -21.84 0.52
CA ASN A 926 32.56 -20.86 1.19
C ASN A 926 31.71 -19.84 1.91
N VAL A 927 32.03 -19.55 3.15
CA VAL A 927 31.34 -18.59 3.99
C VAL A 927 32.30 -17.50 4.41
N THR A 928 31.95 -16.25 4.10
CA THR A 928 32.73 -15.08 4.53
C THR A 928 31.90 -14.20 5.46
N VAL A 929 32.58 -13.50 6.36
CA VAL A 929 31.93 -12.71 7.43
C VAL A 929 32.53 -11.31 7.45
N HIS A 930 31.69 -10.31 7.40
CA HIS A 930 32.04 -8.90 7.53
C HIS A 930 31.21 -8.25 8.64
N GLY A 931 31.86 -7.45 9.49
CA GLY A 931 31.24 -6.79 10.63
C GLY A 931 31.53 -7.44 11.97
N ASN A 932 30.98 -6.88 13.05
CA ASN A 932 31.38 -7.22 14.42
C ASN A 932 30.22 -7.51 15.38
N TYR A 933 29.00 -7.65 14.87
CA TYR A 933 27.84 -8.04 15.70
C TYR A 933 27.98 -9.51 16.13
N THR A 934 27.88 -9.77 17.43
CA THR A 934 28.06 -11.11 18.01
C THR A 934 26.84 -11.68 18.70
N GLY A 935 25.75 -10.90 18.80
CA GLY A 935 24.54 -11.33 19.53
C GLY A 935 23.86 -12.58 18.95
N LEU A 936 24.13 -12.93 17.70
CA LEU A 936 23.61 -14.10 17.00
C LEU A 936 24.74 -15.05 16.52
N ASP A 937 25.86 -15.04 17.17
CA ASP A 937 26.96 -16.02 16.95
C ASP A 937 26.59 -17.37 17.56
N LEU A 938 25.58 -18.00 16.98
CA LEU A 938 24.99 -19.26 17.41
C LEU A 938 25.56 -20.45 16.59
N PRO A 939 25.52 -21.67 17.15
CA PRO A 939 25.95 -22.84 16.44
C PRO A 939 25.22 -23.10 15.12
N LEU A 940 25.92 -23.57 14.12
CA LEU A 940 25.35 -24.14 12.91
C LEU A 940 25.00 -25.59 13.18
N ALA A 941 23.74 -25.97 13.22
CA ALA A 941 23.30 -27.35 13.52
C ALA A 941 23.48 -28.26 12.31
N ASN A 942 23.13 -27.79 11.12
CA ASN A 942 23.21 -28.62 9.91
C ASN A 942 23.30 -27.77 8.61
N ILE A 943 23.71 -28.46 7.54
CA ILE A 943 23.64 -27.99 6.15
C ILE A 943 22.86 -29.02 5.35
N THR A 944 21.86 -28.60 4.61
CA THR A 944 21.11 -29.41 3.65
C THR A 944 21.49 -28.96 2.24
N ILE A 945 21.99 -29.85 1.41
CA ILE A 945 22.42 -29.59 0.03
C ILE A 945 21.50 -30.36 -0.90
N MET A 946 20.76 -29.64 -1.74
CA MET A 946 19.82 -30.22 -2.69
C MET A 946 20.47 -30.53 -4.04
N GLY A 947 19.86 -31.37 -4.86
CA GLY A 947 20.31 -31.65 -6.21
C GLY A 947 21.65 -32.40 -6.31
N VAL A 948 22.07 -33.06 -5.25
CA VAL A 948 23.32 -33.87 -5.25
C VAL A 948 23.08 -35.18 -6.03
N PRO A 949 23.77 -35.42 -7.16
CA PRO A 949 23.36 -36.49 -8.07
C PRO A 949 23.70 -37.89 -7.58
N ARG A 950 24.64 -38.00 -6.62
CA ARG A 950 25.04 -39.26 -5.98
C ARG A 950 25.64 -39.01 -4.60
N ALA A 951 25.62 -40.05 -3.75
CA ALA A 951 26.30 -39.99 -2.44
C ALA A 951 27.79 -39.68 -2.59
N PRO A 952 28.32 -38.62 -1.93
CA PRO A 952 29.74 -38.40 -1.83
C PRO A 952 30.36 -39.50 -0.96
N PRO A 953 31.63 -39.90 -1.21
CA PRO A 953 32.35 -40.78 -0.29
C PRO A 953 32.45 -40.15 1.10
N ASP A 954 32.27 -40.95 2.18
CA ASP A 954 32.22 -40.48 3.58
C ASP A 954 33.44 -39.64 3.99
N ASN A 955 34.63 -39.95 3.48
CA ASN A 955 35.85 -39.23 3.79
C ASN A 955 36.02 -37.90 3.01
N LEU A 956 35.13 -37.60 2.08
CA LEU A 956 35.18 -36.40 1.27
C LEU A 956 34.18 -35.32 1.74
N VAL A 957 33.30 -35.61 2.72
CA VAL A 957 32.50 -34.60 3.38
C VAL A 957 33.30 -33.95 4.52
N ARG A 958 33.62 -32.66 4.38
CA ARG A 958 34.57 -31.98 5.29
C ARG A 958 34.08 -30.57 5.65
N ILE A 959 34.37 -30.14 6.88
CA ILE A 959 34.27 -28.76 7.32
C ILE A 959 35.66 -28.25 7.69
N ASN A 960 36.09 -27.14 7.11
CA ASN A 960 37.44 -26.57 7.28
C ASN A 960 38.55 -27.62 7.06
N GLY A 961 38.36 -28.51 6.08
CA GLY A 961 39.26 -29.59 5.76
C GLY A 961 39.21 -30.83 6.69
N GLN A 962 38.43 -30.79 7.78
CA GLN A 962 38.25 -31.92 8.70
C GLN A 962 37.06 -32.79 8.29
N PRO A 963 37.15 -34.12 8.27
CA PRO A 963 36.01 -34.99 7.96
C PRO A 963 34.85 -34.79 8.95
N VAL A 964 33.62 -34.84 8.44
CA VAL A 964 32.40 -34.79 9.24
C VAL A 964 31.91 -36.22 9.52
N ALA A 965 31.65 -36.55 10.80
CA ALA A 965 31.22 -37.88 11.21
C ALA A 965 29.71 -38.15 10.93
N ASN A 966 28.88 -37.10 10.77
CA ASN A 966 27.43 -37.20 10.61
C ASN A 966 26.99 -36.59 9.28
N SER A 967 27.03 -37.37 8.21
CA SER A 967 26.47 -37.03 6.90
C SER A 967 25.55 -38.14 6.41
N THR A 968 24.42 -37.76 5.81
CA THR A 968 23.43 -38.70 5.28
C THR A 968 22.99 -38.25 3.90
N TYR A 969 23.00 -39.19 2.94
CA TYR A 969 22.50 -38.94 1.59
C TYR A 969 21.16 -39.63 1.34
N ASN A 970 20.21 -38.91 0.84
CA ASN A 970 18.91 -39.43 0.39
C ASN A 970 18.87 -39.45 -1.14
N ALA A 971 18.91 -40.68 -1.72
CA ALA A 971 18.90 -40.85 -3.17
C ALA A 971 17.55 -40.51 -3.84
N THR A 972 16.44 -40.52 -3.09
CA THR A 972 15.10 -40.17 -3.63
C THR A 972 14.97 -38.67 -3.82
N SER A 973 15.36 -37.88 -2.83
CA SER A 973 15.35 -36.40 -2.91
C SER A 973 16.64 -35.82 -3.50
N MET A 974 17.67 -36.64 -3.77
CA MET A 974 19.00 -36.19 -4.18
C MET A 974 19.59 -35.16 -3.18
N THR A 975 19.40 -35.38 -1.89
CA THR A 975 19.76 -34.44 -0.84
C THR A 975 20.88 -34.99 0.03
N LEU A 976 21.90 -34.18 0.25
CA LEU A 976 22.95 -34.47 1.23
C LEU A 976 22.70 -33.64 2.50
N PHE A 977 22.50 -34.32 3.62
CA PHE A 977 22.41 -33.70 4.93
C PHE A 977 23.73 -33.85 5.68
N ILE A 978 24.22 -32.74 6.25
CA ILE A 978 25.45 -32.69 7.07
C ILE A 978 25.07 -32.14 8.43
N GLY A 979 25.17 -32.96 9.49
CA GLY A 979 24.75 -32.56 10.84
C GLY A 979 25.91 -32.68 11.86
N GLY A 980 25.60 -32.28 13.11
CA GLY A 980 26.56 -32.33 14.20
C GLY A 980 27.74 -31.37 14.02
N LEU A 981 27.45 -30.18 13.54
CA LEU A 981 28.44 -29.19 13.17
C LEU A 981 28.83 -28.35 14.40
N GLU A 982 30.09 -27.97 14.52
CA GLU A 982 30.62 -27.12 15.58
C GLU A 982 30.84 -25.66 15.19
N PRO A 983 30.92 -25.26 13.88
CA PRO A 983 31.16 -23.89 13.52
C PRO A 983 30.01 -22.97 13.99
N VAL A 984 30.36 -21.81 14.48
CA VAL A 984 29.44 -20.70 14.69
C VAL A 984 29.20 -20.01 13.34
N LEU A 985 27.95 -19.89 12.87
CA LEU A 985 27.66 -19.44 11.51
C LEU A 985 28.32 -18.10 11.18
N GLY A 986 28.19 -17.11 12.03
CA GLY A 986 28.75 -15.76 11.87
C GLY A 986 30.09 -15.55 12.60
N GLY A 987 30.72 -16.57 13.14
CA GLY A 987 31.87 -16.43 14.02
C GLY A 987 33.20 -16.17 13.30
N LYS A 988 33.47 -16.87 12.21
CA LYS A 988 34.69 -16.80 11.39
C LYS A 988 34.43 -17.25 9.97
N ILE A 989 35.39 -16.97 9.06
CA ILE A 989 35.42 -17.56 7.72
C ILE A 989 35.60 -19.08 7.84
N TRP A 990 34.75 -19.86 7.11
CA TRP A 990 34.81 -21.30 7.08
C TRP A 990 34.36 -21.88 5.74
N SER A 991 34.62 -23.15 5.49
CA SER A 991 34.19 -23.84 4.27
C SER A 991 33.68 -25.25 4.55
N ALA A 992 32.71 -25.66 3.73
CA ALA A 992 32.28 -27.07 3.64
C ALA A 992 32.61 -27.62 2.25
N ASN A 993 32.98 -28.90 2.20
CA ASN A 993 33.30 -29.60 0.95
C ASN A 993 32.62 -30.96 0.96
N TRP A 994 32.06 -31.36 -0.19
CA TRP A 994 31.39 -32.64 -0.42
C TRP A 994 31.73 -33.20 -1.81
N SER A 995 33.00 -33.26 -2.14
CA SER A 995 33.44 -33.71 -3.47
C SER A 995 32.83 -35.07 -3.86
N LEU A 996 32.38 -35.16 -5.09
CA LEU A 996 31.78 -36.37 -5.66
C LEU A 996 32.83 -37.31 -6.31
N SER A 997 34.08 -36.93 -6.39
CA SER A 997 35.17 -37.69 -7.02
C SER A 997 36.40 -37.78 -6.14
#